data_dd91984354943695494b3f37d07b8c7c
#
_entry.id   dd91984354943695494b3f37d07b8c7c
#
_cell.length_a   1.000
_cell.length_b   1.000
_cell.length_c   1.000
_cell.angle_alpha   90.00
_cell.angle_beta   90.00
_cell.angle_gamma   90.00
#
_symmetry.space_group_name_H-M   'P 1'
#
loop_
_entity.id
_entity.type
_entity.pdbx_description
1 polymer ?
#
loop_
_entity_poly.entity_id
_entity_poly.type
_entity_poly.pdbx_seq_one_letter_code
_entity_poly.pdbx_strand_id
1 'polypeptide(L)'
;MTKNIREKDGFRLSLSPNCQMKHVFFLLIFFSFNGFAQSNCHCTLKGFVSTKENKEKVPGAYVYIKGTNKATVSDSKGQFILKDICPGKYTLVCQMASFDPIETVINLEDEGQEDFQLSSHEEHLQEVFVQGRKQENTSQLNSQLNGEERSQKDGLSLGEMLKGLTGVQSLQTGSTVSKPVIHGLHSSRVIILNQGVRQEGQNWGSEHAPEIDPFVSKNIQVIKGPGGLRYGGDAIGGIVMLEPNALPDSSAIHGSIQSIYFSNGRQGVLSGLLEGGIPRQNGWGWRIQGTLKDGGNVQTANYYLSNTGVKEENVSIALGYKSNRWAADLFYSRFHTVIGIYEGSHIGNISDLERSISLPRPLPAFTPLEFIRKIDRPNQDVWHDLAKIKAYYKLPNRASLRATAAIQSDERWELDVLRAGKNINTLRFNLDTQSGEILYDEINTNKRWKGQAGFTFLDQGNITSGPKVQNPTLTTSLLPNYSLQNIGFFAIERRATERWELEVGVRYDIKEIETHRPKANFSPTIIRNRHIYSGTSGSVGFKYHWNLLTESQVTVSRAFRAPGGNELFSNGVHHGAGAYEIGDPNLKGETGTNISFSTNYKPDRWDIEIGLYSNHIHNFIYLRPEVINGDAVYATTVRGVFPIFTYQQIDARFQGVDLQASYLISPRLTIQQKTSIVRAYDTMNDQFMVNIPADRFEYLARYGFKKNNAYVSGGITQVSKQTRVEKGSDYSEPPAGYYLVNLNGGITIKHFDISIRVSNALNAAYRDYLNRFRYYADDQGRNISMKVAYTF
;
A
#
# COMPACT_ATOMS: atom_id res chain seq x y z
N MET A 1 0.99 -27.35 63.85
CA MET A 1 2.37 -27.78 64.21
C MET A 1 3.21 -27.53 62.94
N THR A 2 3.95 -26.47 62.97
CA THR A 2 5.40 -26.34 62.91
C THR A 2 6.06 -27.12 61.76
N LYS A 3 6.81 -26.58 60.83
CA LYS A 3 7.87 -25.56 60.77
C LYS A 3 8.42 -25.45 59.38
N ASN A 4 8.70 -24.24 58.95
CA ASN A 4 9.86 -23.74 58.21
C ASN A 4 10.77 -24.73 57.44
N ILE A 5 11.17 -24.39 56.18
CA ILE A 5 12.49 -23.78 55.93
C ILE A 5 12.62 -23.46 54.44
N ARG A 6 13.22 -22.31 54.15
CA ARG A 6 13.76 -21.75 52.92
C ARG A 6 14.54 -22.76 52.05
N GLU A 7 14.49 -22.64 50.72
CA GLU A 7 15.70 -22.20 50.02
C GLU A 7 15.43 -21.87 48.53
N LYS A 8 16.23 -20.99 48.03
CA LYS A 8 16.34 -20.45 46.69
C LYS A 8 16.67 -21.53 45.71
N ASP A 9 16.02 -21.48 44.52
CA ASP A 9 16.66 -22.03 43.35
C ASP A 9 16.46 -21.15 42.14
N GLY A 10 17.60 -20.80 41.58
CA GLY A 10 17.76 -19.91 40.47
C GLY A 10 17.34 -20.59 39.12
N PHE A 11 16.70 -19.83 38.30
CA PHE A 11 16.39 -20.16 36.93
C PHE A 11 17.71 -20.28 36.13
N ARG A 12 18.17 -21.49 35.89
CA ARG A 12 19.16 -21.79 34.87
C ARG A 12 18.44 -22.00 33.54
N LEU A 13 18.60 -21.05 32.64
CA LEU A 13 18.33 -21.24 31.22
C LEU A 13 19.37 -22.21 30.64
N SER A 14 18.93 -23.41 30.28
CA SER A 14 19.71 -24.33 29.49
C SER A 14 19.64 -23.89 28.01
N LEU A 15 20.65 -23.23 27.52
CA LEU A 15 20.88 -22.98 26.10
C LEU A 15 21.43 -24.26 25.43
N SER A 16 20.68 -24.83 24.53
CA SER A 16 21.20 -25.85 23.64
C SER A 16 22.10 -25.21 22.57
N PRO A 17 23.32 -25.74 22.31
CA PRO A 17 24.35 -25.02 21.57
C PRO A 17 24.35 -25.34 20.07
N ASN A 18 23.29 -25.08 19.29
CA ASN A 18 23.39 -25.36 17.84
C ASN A 18 22.63 -24.44 16.88
N CYS A 19 22.28 -23.20 17.27
CA CYS A 19 21.60 -22.32 16.29
C CYS A 19 21.96 -20.84 16.32
N GLN A 20 22.99 -20.40 17.00
CA GLN A 20 23.24 -18.94 17.17
C GLN A 20 24.54 -18.37 16.60
N MET A 21 25.36 -19.16 15.89
CA MET A 21 26.70 -18.67 15.49
C MET A 21 26.86 -18.24 14.03
N LYS A 22 25.80 -18.24 13.21
CA LYS A 22 25.92 -17.78 11.80
C LYS A 22 25.51 -16.33 11.56
N HIS A 23 24.79 -15.68 12.47
CA HIS A 23 24.32 -14.31 12.23
C HIS A 23 25.13 -13.21 12.95
N VAL A 24 25.91 -13.55 13.95
CA VAL A 24 26.78 -12.59 14.67
C VAL A 24 28.08 -12.30 13.91
N PHE A 25 28.54 -13.18 13.04
CA PHE A 25 29.80 -13.00 12.32
C PHE A 25 29.75 -11.96 11.18
N PHE A 26 28.55 -11.64 10.67
CA PHE A 26 28.39 -10.63 9.62
C PHE A 26 28.36 -9.18 10.15
N LEU A 27 28.03 -8.99 11.40
CA LEU A 27 28.02 -7.65 12.03
C LEU A 27 29.40 -7.19 12.54
N LEU A 28 30.32 -8.12 12.81
CA LEU A 28 31.66 -7.81 13.36
C LEU A 28 32.74 -7.52 12.31
N ILE A 29 32.51 -7.80 11.03
CA ILE A 29 33.47 -7.49 9.95
C ILE A 29 33.45 -6.01 9.54
N PHE A 30 32.46 -5.22 9.95
CA PHE A 30 32.33 -3.81 9.54
C PHE A 30 33.01 -2.80 10.48
N PHE A 31 33.64 -3.24 11.57
CA PHE A 31 34.22 -2.30 12.56
C PHE A 31 35.74 -2.13 12.49
N SER A 32 36.43 -2.64 11.50
CA SER A 32 37.92 -2.63 11.50
C SER A 32 38.56 -2.01 10.26
N PHE A 33 38.06 -0.87 9.77
CA PHE A 33 38.86 -0.05 8.83
C PHE A 33 38.53 1.44 9.00
N ASN A 34 39.07 2.05 10.05
CA ASN A 34 39.29 3.49 10.12
C ASN A 34 40.79 3.78 9.93
N GLY A 35 41.22 3.80 8.68
CA GLY A 35 42.48 4.44 8.30
C GLY A 35 42.20 5.93 8.14
N PHE A 36 42.61 6.74 9.09
CA PHE A 36 42.66 8.20 8.97
C PHE A 36 43.72 8.60 7.98
N ALA A 37 43.33 8.95 6.75
CA ALA A 37 44.13 9.83 5.92
C ALA A 37 43.79 11.27 6.33
N GLN A 38 44.63 11.94 7.07
CA GLN A 38 44.57 13.37 7.30
C GLN A 38 44.79 14.09 5.97
N SER A 39 43.74 14.52 5.31
CA SER A 39 43.81 15.52 4.26
C SER A 39 43.83 16.89 4.94
N ASN A 40 44.86 17.71 4.71
CA ASN A 40 44.95 19.10 5.18
C ASN A 40 43.87 19.93 4.45
N CYS A 41 42.66 20.01 5.03
CA CYS A 41 41.54 20.81 4.53
C CYS A 41 41.63 22.17 5.24
N HIS A 42 42.15 23.20 4.59
CA HIS A 42 42.34 24.54 5.15
C HIS A 42 41.63 25.66 4.39
N CYS A 43 40.94 25.30 3.28
CA CYS A 43 40.31 26.30 2.45
C CYS A 43 39.07 26.89 3.16
N THR A 44 38.90 28.19 2.94
CA THR A 44 37.75 28.95 3.44
C THR A 44 37.00 29.58 2.28
N LEU A 45 35.65 29.38 2.26
CA LEU A 45 34.77 30.01 1.30
C LEU A 45 33.88 31.03 2.03
N LYS A 46 33.82 32.24 1.52
CA LYS A 46 33.03 33.37 2.06
C LYS A 46 32.10 33.93 0.98
N GLY A 47 31.01 34.58 1.35
CA GLY A 47 30.14 35.27 0.40
C GLY A 47 28.96 35.91 1.04
N PHE A 48 28.14 36.54 0.23
CA PHE A 48 26.90 37.19 0.64
C PHE A 48 25.71 36.57 -0.08
N VAL A 49 24.60 36.50 0.63
CA VAL A 49 23.30 36.14 0.06
C VAL A 49 22.42 37.38 0.04
N SER A 50 21.88 37.72 -1.12
CA SER A 50 21.00 38.87 -1.34
C SER A 50 19.84 38.50 -2.27
N THR A 51 18.78 39.28 -2.26
CA THR A 51 17.67 39.15 -3.23
C THR A 51 18.10 39.70 -4.59
N LYS A 52 17.63 39.11 -5.66
CA LYS A 52 17.91 39.56 -7.03
C LYS A 52 17.17 40.85 -7.37
N GLU A 53 15.95 41.03 -6.84
CA GLU A 53 15.06 42.13 -7.17
C GLU A 53 15.50 43.50 -6.60
N ASN A 54 15.81 43.54 -5.30
CA ASN A 54 16.11 44.80 -4.57
C ASN A 54 17.48 44.80 -3.85
N LYS A 55 18.26 43.73 -4.02
CA LYS A 55 19.58 43.49 -3.40
C LYS A 55 19.55 43.55 -1.86
N GLU A 56 18.43 43.30 -1.25
CA GLU A 56 18.31 43.15 0.20
C GLU A 56 19.08 41.94 0.69
N LYS A 57 19.73 42.10 1.86
CA LYS A 57 20.46 40.98 2.46
C LYS A 57 19.51 39.91 2.98
N VAL A 58 19.83 38.66 2.72
CA VAL A 58 18.99 37.51 3.11
C VAL A 58 19.67 36.77 4.27
N PRO A 59 19.25 37.03 5.54
CA PRO A 59 19.70 36.24 6.68
C PRO A 59 18.99 34.89 6.73
N GLY A 60 19.71 33.87 7.25
CA GLY A 60 19.13 32.54 7.42
C GLY A 60 19.13 31.65 6.15
N ALA A 61 19.77 32.12 5.06
CA ALA A 61 19.94 31.29 3.87
C ALA A 61 20.95 30.15 4.15
N TYR A 62 20.57 28.94 3.80
CA TYR A 62 21.37 27.74 3.98
C TYR A 62 22.31 27.53 2.79
N VAL A 63 23.60 27.53 3.04
CA VAL A 63 24.65 27.36 2.02
C VAL A 63 25.44 26.09 2.32
N TYR A 64 25.51 25.16 1.37
CA TYR A 64 26.20 23.89 1.58
C TYR A 64 26.88 23.38 0.32
N ILE A 65 27.89 22.54 0.51
CA ILE A 65 28.59 21.85 -0.57
C ILE A 65 27.88 20.51 -0.84
N LYS A 66 27.31 20.35 -2.03
CA LYS A 66 26.57 19.17 -2.45
C LYS A 66 27.43 17.91 -2.35
N GLY A 67 26.91 16.88 -1.66
CA GLY A 67 27.62 15.62 -1.45
C GLY A 67 28.65 15.62 -0.33
N THR A 68 28.69 16.67 0.52
CA THR A 68 29.53 16.75 1.72
C THR A 68 28.71 17.17 2.94
N ASN A 69 29.29 17.08 4.14
CA ASN A 69 28.70 17.59 5.37
C ASN A 69 29.05 19.07 5.66
N LYS A 70 29.64 19.77 4.71
CA LYS A 70 30.04 21.18 4.86
C LYS A 70 28.85 22.08 4.53
N ALA A 71 28.33 22.76 5.56
CA ALA A 71 27.20 23.66 5.46
C ALA A 71 27.31 24.82 6.46
N THR A 72 26.67 25.93 6.15
CA THR A 72 26.58 27.12 7.00
C THR A 72 25.24 27.84 6.74
N VAL A 73 24.93 28.82 7.57
CA VAL A 73 23.77 29.69 7.41
C VAL A 73 24.23 31.13 7.35
N SER A 74 23.62 31.93 6.47
CA SER A 74 23.95 33.36 6.39
C SER A 74 23.51 34.12 7.64
N ASP A 75 24.36 35.05 8.10
CA ASP A 75 24.14 35.87 9.29
C ASP A 75 23.10 37.02 9.05
N SER A 76 22.90 37.88 10.04
CA SER A 76 21.98 39.02 9.95
C SER A 76 22.34 40.06 8.87
N LYS A 77 23.55 40.02 8.34
CA LYS A 77 24.03 40.84 7.23
C LYS A 77 24.05 40.09 5.90
N GLY A 78 23.50 38.85 5.86
CA GLY A 78 23.51 37.96 4.70
C GLY A 78 24.85 37.36 4.40
N GLN A 79 25.86 37.46 5.29
CA GLN A 79 27.20 36.89 5.08
C GLN A 79 27.24 35.42 5.50
N PHE A 80 27.90 34.56 4.73
CA PHE A 80 28.17 33.17 5.08
C PHE A 80 29.65 32.86 5.02
N ILE A 81 30.09 31.90 5.82
CA ILE A 81 31.49 31.43 5.85
C ILE A 81 31.49 29.90 6.02
N LEU A 82 32.12 29.20 5.08
CA LEU A 82 32.38 27.77 5.15
C LEU A 82 33.90 27.56 5.35
N LYS A 83 34.30 26.85 6.39
CA LYS A 83 35.70 26.62 6.77
C LYS A 83 36.08 25.14 6.62
N ASP A 84 37.39 24.89 6.65
CA ASP A 84 37.97 23.55 6.66
C ASP A 84 37.52 22.71 5.47
N ILE A 85 37.49 23.30 4.29
CA ILE A 85 37.22 22.63 3.03
C ILE A 85 38.55 22.16 2.43
N CYS A 86 38.58 20.99 1.82
CA CYS A 86 39.73 20.52 1.09
C CYS A 86 39.84 21.23 -0.27
N PRO A 87 41.01 21.46 -0.83
CA PRO A 87 41.14 21.96 -2.19
C PRO A 87 40.45 21.04 -3.19
N GLY A 88 39.70 21.63 -4.15
CA GLY A 88 38.97 20.83 -5.14
C GLY A 88 37.81 21.56 -5.80
N LYS A 89 37.14 20.86 -6.73
CA LYS A 89 36.01 21.36 -7.46
C LYS A 89 34.71 20.90 -6.79
N TYR A 90 33.83 21.84 -6.44
CA TYR A 90 32.62 21.60 -5.69
C TYR A 90 31.38 22.22 -6.35
N THR A 91 30.21 21.61 -6.13
CA THR A 91 28.93 22.25 -6.40
C THR A 91 28.43 22.83 -5.09
N LEU A 92 28.35 24.16 -5.02
CA LEU A 92 27.81 24.90 -3.91
C LEU A 92 26.33 25.15 -4.13
N VAL A 93 25.50 24.94 -3.12
CA VAL A 93 24.06 25.15 -3.18
C VAL A 93 23.67 26.18 -2.13
N CYS A 94 22.92 27.19 -2.54
CA CYS A 94 22.27 28.15 -1.65
C CYS A 94 20.77 28.01 -1.73
N GLN A 95 20.10 27.77 -0.59
CA GLN A 95 18.65 27.67 -0.52
C GLN A 95 18.07 28.42 0.69
N MET A 96 16.89 28.97 0.50
CA MET A 96 16.13 29.65 1.54
C MET A 96 14.64 29.41 1.30
N ALA A 97 13.84 29.30 2.36
CA ALA A 97 12.37 29.24 2.23
C ALA A 97 11.84 30.48 1.48
N SER A 98 10.97 30.30 0.50
CA SER A 98 10.42 31.33 -0.39
C SER A 98 11.38 31.88 -1.45
N PHE A 99 12.50 31.23 -1.71
CA PHE A 99 13.44 31.56 -2.79
C PHE A 99 13.80 30.31 -3.60
N ASP A 100 14.09 30.49 -4.89
CA ASP A 100 14.58 29.43 -5.74
C ASP A 100 16.01 29.04 -5.33
N PRO A 101 16.32 27.73 -5.16
CA PRO A 101 17.65 27.29 -4.85
C PRO A 101 18.59 27.54 -6.02
N ILE A 102 19.82 28.01 -5.75
CA ILE A 102 20.84 28.25 -6.73
C ILE A 102 21.99 27.26 -6.53
N GLU A 103 22.41 26.62 -7.62
CA GLU A 103 23.59 25.76 -7.66
C GLU A 103 24.70 26.43 -8.48
N THR A 104 25.91 26.56 -7.92
CA THR A 104 27.08 27.11 -8.59
C THR A 104 28.24 26.13 -8.46
N VAL A 105 29.04 25.97 -9.52
CA VAL A 105 30.23 25.13 -9.48
C VAL A 105 31.47 26.01 -9.24
N ILE A 106 32.16 25.75 -8.13
CA ILE A 106 33.38 26.47 -7.75
C ILE A 106 34.60 25.57 -7.78
N ASN A 107 35.78 26.14 -8.03
CA ASN A 107 37.08 25.50 -7.83
C ASN A 107 37.79 26.19 -6.68
N LEU A 108 38.00 25.51 -5.57
CA LEU A 108 38.60 26.09 -4.35
C LEU A 108 40.02 25.56 -4.18
N GLU A 109 40.97 26.47 -4.16
CA GLU A 109 42.44 26.14 -4.01
C GLU A 109 42.94 26.60 -2.63
N ASP A 110 42.44 27.71 -2.10
CA ASP A 110 42.80 28.24 -0.78
C ASP A 110 41.64 29.05 -0.20
N GLU A 111 41.53 30.36 -0.49
CA GLU A 111 40.38 31.20 -0.15
C GLU A 111 39.48 31.42 -1.38
N GLY A 112 38.15 31.28 -1.23
CA GLY A 112 37.17 31.57 -2.28
C GLY A 112 36.11 32.56 -1.83
N GLN A 113 35.57 33.30 -2.81
CA GLN A 113 34.38 34.13 -2.60
C GLN A 113 33.32 33.79 -3.64
N GLU A 114 32.10 33.62 -3.18
CA GLU A 114 30.92 33.38 -4.04
C GLU A 114 29.69 34.08 -3.46
N ASP A 115 29.04 34.91 -4.26
CA ASP A 115 27.88 35.66 -3.83
C ASP A 115 26.61 35.13 -4.52
N PHE A 116 25.55 34.91 -3.74
CA PHE A 116 24.27 34.43 -4.22
C PHE A 116 23.22 35.54 -4.33
N GLN A 117 22.51 35.56 -5.45
CA GLN A 117 21.37 36.44 -5.67
C GLN A 117 20.13 35.58 -5.83
N LEU A 118 19.41 35.32 -4.73
CA LEU A 118 18.21 34.53 -4.70
C LEU A 118 17.05 35.31 -5.33
N SER A 119 16.36 34.71 -6.30
CA SER A 119 15.09 35.23 -6.80
C SER A 119 14.00 34.84 -5.81
N SER A 120 13.17 35.81 -5.44
CA SER A 120 12.00 35.50 -4.62
C SER A 120 11.14 34.49 -5.41
N HIS A 121 10.90 33.38 -4.78
CA HIS A 121 9.90 32.46 -5.30
C HIS A 121 8.55 33.16 -5.15
N GLU A 122 8.11 33.90 -6.16
CA GLU A 122 6.71 34.30 -6.22
C GLU A 122 5.89 33.02 -6.24
N GLU A 123 5.35 32.65 -5.07
CA GLU A 123 4.31 31.63 -4.99
C GLU A 123 3.12 32.09 -5.82
N HIS A 124 3.24 31.96 -7.13
CA HIS A 124 2.06 31.95 -7.96
C HIS A 124 1.16 30.84 -7.42
N LEU A 125 -0.11 31.13 -7.28
CA LEU A 125 -1.18 30.18 -6.88
C LEU A 125 -1.14 28.82 -7.59
N GLN A 126 -0.28 28.65 -8.57
CA GLN A 126 0.06 27.43 -9.26
C GLN A 126 0.46 26.28 -8.30
N GLU A 127 1.18 26.56 -7.22
CA GLU A 127 1.70 25.53 -6.34
C GLU A 127 0.66 24.80 -5.49
N VAL A 128 -0.48 25.42 -5.21
CA VAL A 128 -1.54 24.79 -4.39
C VAL A 128 -2.30 23.69 -5.13
N PHE A 129 -2.31 23.74 -6.45
CA PHE A 129 -2.97 22.74 -7.32
C PHE A 129 -2.00 21.83 -8.08
N VAL A 130 -0.78 22.31 -8.36
CA VAL A 130 0.20 21.65 -9.25
C VAL A 130 1.18 20.75 -8.49
N GLN A 131 1.42 21.00 -7.23
CA GLN A 131 2.09 19.97 -6.46
C GLN A 131 1.05 18.87 -6.22
N GLY A 132 1.24 17.77 -6.91
CA GLY A 132 0.81 16.50 -6.37
C GLY A 132 1.24 16.56 -4.92
N ARG A 133 0.29 16.69 -3.99
CA ARG A 133 0.43 17.06 -2.59
C ARG A 133 1.88 16.89 -2.12
N LYS A 134 2.57 18.03 -1.88
CA LYS A 134 3.71 18.03 -0.97
C LYS A 134 3.26 17.12 0.15
N GLN A 135 3.90 15.96 0.25
CA GLN A 135 3.60 14.86 1.13
C GLN A 135 2.78 15.38 2.30
N GLU A 136 1.51 14.97 2.47
CA GLU A 136 0.79 15.38 3.69
C GLU A 136 1.74 14.95 4.79
N ASN A 137 2.46 15.91 5.36
CA ASN A 137 3.39 15.66 6.43
C ASN A 137 2.54 15.27 7.62
N THR A 138 2.01 14.05 7.57
CA THR A 138 1.33 13.46 8.70
C THR A 138 2.41 13.04 9.69
N SER A 139 2.13 13.21 10.95
CA SER A 139 2.94 12.62 12.01
C SER A 139 2.74 11.10 12.09
N GLN A 140 2.64 10.43 10.94
CA GLN A 140 2.37 9.00 10.81
C GLN A 140 3.47 8.32 10.03
N LEU A 141 3.72 7.03 10.35
CA LEU A 141 4.60 6.19 9.54
C LEU A 141 4.06 6.14 8.10
N ASN A 142 4.83 6.61 7.15
CA ASN A 142 4.46 6.53 5.75
C ASN A 142 5.58 5.92 4.92
N SER A 143 5.20 5.23 3.87
CA SER A 143 6.11 4.71 2.85
C SER A 143 5.58 5.11 1.48
N GLN A 144 6.48 5.36 0.54
CA GLN A 144 6.11 5.78 -0.81
C GLN A 144 6.77 4.89 -1.84
N LEU A 145 5.99 4.42 -2.79
CA LEU A 145 6.47 3.73 -3.97
C LEU A 145 6.53 4.72 -5.14
N ASN A 146 7.73 5.10 -5.54
CA ASN A 146 7.96 6.10 -6.59
C ASN A 146 9.18 5.76 -7.46
N GLY A 147 9.43 6.57 -8.49
CA GLY A 147 10.62 6.51 -9.32
C GLY A 147 10.91 5.14 -9.92
N GLU A 148 12.17 4.72 -9.80
CA GLU A 148 12.67 3.45 -10.36
C GLU A 148 12.00 2.22 -9.72
N GLU A 149 11.83 2.21 -8.38
CA GLU A 149 11.21 1.08 -7.68
C GLU A 149 9.77 0.86 -8.14
N ARG A 150 9.02 1.95 -8.37
CA ARG A 150 7.67 1.86 -8.92
C ARG A 150 7.69 1.36 -10.36
N SER A 151 8.56 1.92 -11.19
CA SER A 151 8.70 1.58 -12.62
C SER A 151 9.02 0.10 -12.84
N GLN A 152 9.85 -0.50 -11.97
CA GLN A 152 10.18 -1.94 -12.02
C GLN A 152 8.97 -2.85 -11.72
N LYS A 153 7.91 -2.32 -11.08
CA LYS A 153 6.71 -3.08 -10.69
C LYS A 153 5.51 -2.79 -11.58
N ASP A 154 5.67 -2.01 -12.66
CA ASP A 154 4.60 -1.73 -13.61
C ASP A 154 4.01 -3.02 -14.18
N GLY A 155 2.70 -3.04 -14.37
CA GLY A 155 1.94 -4.19 -14.88
C GLY A 155 1.55 -5.23 -13.83
N LEU A 156 2.07 -5.14 -12.59
CA LEU A 156 1.61 -5.94 -11.45
C LEU A 156 0.30 -5.36 -10.88
N SER A 157 -0.45 -6.18 -10.14
CA SER A 157 -1.59 -5.74 -9.35
C SER A 157 -1.15 -4.85 -8.18
N LEU A 158 -2.05 -4.00 -7.66
CA LEU A 158 -1.72 -3.03 -6.60
C LEU A 158 -1.10 -3.70 -5.36
N GLY A 159 -1.67 -4.82 -4.89
CA GLY A 159 -1.13 -5.54 -3.73
C GLY A 159 0.29 -6.04 -3.95
N GLU A 160 0.59 -6.57 -5.14
CA GLU A 160 1.93 -7.05 -5.49
C GLU A 160 2.93 -5.90 -5.70
N MET A 161 2.48 -4.75 -6.22
CA MET A 161 3.34 -3.57 -6.32
C MET A 161 3.80 -3.09 -4.95
N LEU A 162 2.92 -3.10 -3.96
CA LEU A 162 3.17 -2.61 -2.61
C LEU A 162 3.97 -3.58 -1.74
N LYS A 163 4.00 -4.87 -2.07
CA LYS A 163 4.67 -5.94 -1.30
C LYS A 163 6.17 -5.66 -1.01
N GLY A 164 6.83 -4.81 -1.80
CA GLY A 164 8.23 -4.41 -1.57
C GLY A 164 8.45 -3.27 -0.57
N LEU A 165 7.39 -2.66 -0.04
CA LEU A 165 7.50 -1.67 1.02
C LEU A 165 7.62 -2.37 2.38
N THR A 166 8.43 -1.83 3.29
CA THR A 166 8.55 -2.37 4.65
C THR A 166 7.19 -2.36 5.35
N GLY A 167 6.88 -3.42 6.11
CA GLY A 167 5.60 -3.57 6.81
C GLY A 167 4.39 -3.80 5.92
N VAL A 168 4.59 -3.92 4.59
CA VAL A 168 3.51 -4.20 3.63
C VAL A 168 3.72 -5.56 3.00
N GLN A 169 2.69 -6.38 3.03
CA GLN A 169 2.60 -7.69 2.42
C GLN A 169 1.42 -7.73 1.46
N SER A 170 1.16 -8.89 0.86
CA SER A 170 0.02 -9.10 -0.04
C SER A 170 -0.75 -10.35 0.37
N LEU A 171 -2.04 -10.21 0.63
CA LEU A 171 -2.96 -11.34 0.71
C LEU A 171 -3.34 -11.72 -0.71
N GLN A 172 -3.06 -12.96 -1.07
CA GLN A 172 -3.30 -13.46 -2.42
C GLN A 172 -4.39 -14.53 -2.45
N THR A 173 -5.13 -14.56 -3.54
CA THR A 173 -5.95 -15.69 -3.93
C THR A 173 -5.51 -16.10 -5.34
N GLY A 174 -4.55 -17.01 -5.40
CA GLY A 174 -3.81 -17.30 -6.62
C GLY A 174 -2.89 -16.14 -7.05
N SER A 175 -2.56 -16.12 -8.34
CA SER A 175 -1.61 -15.16 -8.92
C SER A 175 -2.24 -13.85 -9.39
N THR A 176 -3.56 -13.76 -9.47
CA THR A 176 -4.29 -12.67 -10.12
C THR A 176 -5.01 -11.74 -9.13
N VAL A 177 -5.43 -12.26 -7.98
CA VAL A 177 -6.10 -11.48 -6.93
C VAL A 177 -5.11 -11.17 -5.82
N SER A 178 -4.91 -9.89 -5.52
CA SER A 178 -4.01 -9.46 -4.44
C SER A 178 -4.54 -8.22 -3.72
N LYS A 179 -4.43 -8.25 -2.39
CA LYS A 179 -4.78 -7.13 -1.50
C LYS A 179 -3.58 -6.70 -0.66
N PRO A 180 -3.37 -5.41 -0.44
CA PRO A 180 -2.34 -4.96 0.48
C PRO A 180 -2.68 -5.38 1.92
N VAL A 181 -1.66 -5.87 2.62
CA VAL A 181 -1.66 -6.19 4.04
C VAL A 181 -0.66 -5.28 4.73
N ILE A 182 -1.13 -4.43 5.62
CA ILE A 182 -0.29 -3.48 6.35
C ILE A 182 -0.22 -3.94 7.81
N HIS A 183 0.98 -4.26 8.31
CA HIS A 183 1.19 -4.73 9.67
C HIS A 183 0.29 -5.91 10.08
N GLY A 184 -0.01 -6.81 9.13
CA GLY A 184 -0.90 -7.96 9.33
C GLY A 184 -2.39 -7.68 9.16
N LEU A 185 -2.78 -6.43 8.93
CA LEU A 185 -4.17 -6.00 8.74
C LEU A 185 -4.50 -5.77 7.27
N HIS A 186 -5.69 -6.16 6.83
CA HIS A 186 -6.11 -6.10 5.42
C HIS A 186 -7.61 -5.84 5.26
N SER A 187 -8.09 -5.81 4.02
CA SER A 187 -9.51 -5.66 3.62
C SER A 187 -10.14 -4.39 4.23
N SER A 188 -11.26 -4.47 4.91
CA SER A 188 -11.99 -3.34 5.49
C SER A 188 -11.19 -2.49 6.50
N ARG A 189 -10.01 -2.95 6.96
CA ARG A 189 -9.11 -2.19 7.85
C ARG A 189 -8.03 -1.40 7.11
N VAL A 190 -7.91 -1.60 5.80
CA VAL A 190 -7.01 -0.83 4.93
C VAL A 190 -7.83 -0.07 3.90
N ILE A 191 -7.86 1.25 4.03
CA ILE A 191 -8.57 2.12 3.08
C ILE A 191 -7.72 2.28 1.83
N ILE A 192 -8.31 2.09 0.65
CA ILE A 192 -7.68 2.37 -0.63
C ILE A 192 -8.38 3.55 -1.28
N LEU A 193 -7.59 4.56 -1.64
CA LEU A 193 -8.08 5.80 -2.22
C LEU A 193 -7.61 5.95 -3.66
N ASN A 194 -8.56 6.06 -4.57
CA ASN A 194 -8.34 6.48 -5.95
C ASN A 194 -8.62 7.97 -6.07
N GLN A 195 -7.57 8.79 -6.12
CA GLN A 195 -7.70 10.24 -6.18
C GLN A 195 -8.59 10.84 -5.08
N GLY A 196 -8.43 10.34 -3.87
CA GLY A 196 -9.19 10.77 -2.70
C GLY A 196 -10.57 10.12 -2.54
N VAL A 197 -11.01 9.28 -3.49
CA VAL A 197 -12.27 8.52 -3.39
C VAL A 197 -11.99 7.11 -2.90
N ARG A 198 -12.67 6.69 -1.85
CA ARG A 198 -12.52 5.38 -1.23
C ARG A 198 -13.10 4.28 -2.14
N GLN A 199 -12.35 3.20 -2.32
CA GLN A 199 -12.74 2.01 -3.07
C GLN A 199 -13.39 0.99 -2.13
N GLU A 200 -14.65 0.62 -2.39
CA GLU A 200 -15.46 -0.21 -1.50
C GLU A 200 -15.62 -1.66 -1.97
N GLY A 201 -15.46 -1.96 -3.26
CA GLY A 201 -15.66 -3.31 -3.83
C GLY A 201 -14.79 -4.40 -3.20
N GLN A 202 -13.63 -4.04 -2.65
CA GLN A 202 -12.78 -4.99 -1.91
C GLN A 202 -13.39 -5.51 -0.59
N ASN A 203 -14.47 -4.91 -0.08
CA ASN A 203 -15.05 -5.23 1.22
C ASN A 203 -16.07 -6.37 1.19
N TRP A 204 -16.39 -6.92 0.03
CA TRP A 204 -17.27 -8.09 -0.06
C TRP A 204 -16.64 -9.39 0.47
N GLY A 205 -15.32 -9.49 0.47
CA GLY A 205 -14.60 -10.67 0.95
C GLY A 205 -13.08 -10.55 0.80
N SER A 206 -12.35 -11.55 1.24
CA SER A 206 -10.88 -11.59 1.16
C SER A 206 -10.36 -11.72 -0.28
N GLU A 207 -11.15 -12.24 -1.18
CA GLU A 207 -10.83 -12.59 -2.58
C GLU A 207 -11.18 -11.50 -3.58
N HIS A 208 -11.62 -10.35 -3.12
CA HIS A 208 -11.95 -9.22 -3.97
C HIS A 208 -10.81 -8.22 -3.96
N ALA A 209 -10.04 -8.14 -5.05
CA ALA A 209 -8.96 -7.18 -5.21
C ALA A 209 -9.52 -5.75 -5.37
N PRO A 210 -8.74 -4.71 -5.05
CA PRO A 210 -9.11 -3.34 -5.38
C PRO A 210 -9.24 -3.13 -6.89
N GLU A 211 -10.37 -2.57 -7.33
CA GLU A 211 -10.66 -2.25 -8.72
C GLU A 211 -10.06 -0.90 -9.11
N ILE A 212 -8.77 -0.87 -9.29
CA ILE A 212 -8.03 0.35 -9.63
C ILE A 212 -6.87 0.04 -10.58
N ASP A 213 -6.73 0.83 -11.62
CA ASP A 213 -5.57 0.78 -12.50
C ASP A 213 -4.38 1.51 -11.85
N PRO A 214 -3.29 0.81 -11.47
CA PRO A 214 -2.14 1.48 -10.86
C PRO A 214 -1.45 2.50 -11.78
N PHE A 215 -1.66 2.44 -13.10
CA PHE A 215 -1.07 3.39 -14.04
C PHE A 215 -1.65 4.81 -13.96
N VAL A 216 -2.78 5.02 -13.27
CA VAL A 216 -3.35 6.36 -13.05
C VAL A 216 -2.44 7.26 -12.19
N SER A 217 -1.51 6.70 -11.42
CA SER A 217 -0.63 7.46 -10.53
C SER A 217 0.84 7.08 -10.69
N LYS A 218 1.72 8.07 -10.66
CA LYS A 218 3.17 7.86 -10.63
C LYS A 218 3.70 7.62 -9.21
N ASN A 219 2.96 8.03 -8.19
CA ASN A 219 3.32 7.90 -6.77
C ASN A 219 2.20 7.19 -6.02
N ILE A 220 2.55 6.13 -5.31
CA ILE A 220 1.62 5.43 -4.43
C ILE A 220 2.13 5.60 -3.00
N GLN A 221 1.31 6.19 -2.15
CA GLN A 221 1.65 6.43 -0.75
C GLN A 221 0.91 5.43 0.14
N VAL A 222 1.61 4.91 1.15
CA VAL A 222 1.05 4.04 2.19
C VAL A 222 1.27 4.70 3.54
N ILE A 223 0.18 5.07 4.21
CA ILE A 223 0.18 5.51 5.61
C ILE A 223 -0.11 4.28 6.46
N LYS A 224 0.78 3.95 7.39
CA LYS A 224 0.68 2.76 8.24
C LYS A 224 0.05 3.11 9.59
N GLY A 225 -0.93 2.32 10.00
CA GLY A 225 -1.66 2.53 11.25
C GLY A 225 -2.79 3.57 11.15
N PRO A 226 -3.52 3.83 12.25
CA PRO A 226 -4.78 4.57 12.25
C PRO A 226 -4.64 6.10 12.24
N GLY A 227 -3.72 6.63 11.45
CA GLY A 227 -3.43 8.06 11.38
C GLY A 227 -4.23 8.86 10.36
N GLY A 228 -5.00 8.20 9.54
CA GLY A 228 -5.74 8.85 8.46
C GLY A 228 -7.12 9.35 8.85
N LEU A 229 -7.27 10.06 9.95
CA LEU A 229 -8.55 10.53 10.50
C LEU A 229 -9.46 11.20 9.49
N ARG A 230 -8.90 11.97 8.55
CA ARG A 230 -9.65 12.62 7.47
C ARG A 230 -10.39 11.59 6.59
N TYR A 231 -9.78 10.44 6.33
CA TYR A 231 -10.29 9.50 5.32
C TYR A 231 -11.23 8.43 5.87
N GLY A 232 -11.36 8.32 7.19
CA GLY A 232 -12.29 7.43 7.86
C GLY A 232 -11.71 6.77 9.10
N GLY A 233 -12.57 6.48 10.08
CA GLY A 233 -12.20 5.74 11.29
C GLY A 233 -11.81 4.28 11.01
N ASP A 234 -12.29 3.72 9.92
CA ASP A 234 -12.07 2.32 9.52
C ASP A 234 -10.58 1.99 9.23
N ALA A 235 -9.72 3.00 9.05
CA ALA A 235 -8.29 2.83 8.71
C ALA A 235 -7.44 2.33 9.89
N ILE A 236 -7.84 1.26 10.57
CA ILE A 236 -7.06 0.69 11.69
C ILE A 236 -5.69 0.17 11.21
N GLY A 237 -5.61 -0.41 10.01
CA GLY A 237 -4.37 -0.93 9.42
C GLY A 237 -3.60 0.14 8.66
N GLY A 238 -4.28 1.07 8.06
CA GLY A 238 -3.64 2.13 7.27
C GLY A 238 -4.40 2.52 6.02
N ILE A 239 -3.73 3.34 5.19
CA ILE A 239 -4.31 3.89 3.97
C ILE A 239 -3.32 3.73 2.82
N VAL A 240 -3.83 3.34 1.66
CA VAL A 240 -3.11 3.34 0.39
C VAL A 240 -3.71 4.44 -0.48
N MET A 241 -2.90 5.38 -0.93
CA MET A 241 -3.35 6.52 -1.75
C MET A 241 -2.69 6.49 -3.12
N LEU A 242 -3.51 6.52 -4.17
CA LEU A 242 -3.10 6.68 -5.55
C LEU A 242 -3.52 8.07 -6.00
N GLU A 243 -2.55 8.99 -6.08
CA GLU A 243 -2.79 10.36 -6.51
C GLU A 243 -2.00 10.65 -7.79
N PRO A 244 -2.64 11.04 -8.89
CA PRO A 244 -1.95 11.48 -10.09
C PRO A 244 -1.32 12.85 -9.86
N ASN A 245 -0.40 13.22 -10.76
CA ASN A 245 0.06 14.60 -10.82
C ASN A 245 -1.11 15.54 -11.14
N ALA A 246 -0.98 16.82 -10.81
CA ALA A 246 -1.94 17.83 -11.23
C ALA A 246 -2.10 17.86 -12.75
N LEU A 247 -3.26 18.30 -13.22
CA LEU A 247 -3.48 18.49 -14.64
C LEU A 247 -2.58 19.62 -15.16
N PRO A 248 -1.92 19.45 -16.31
CA PRO A 248 -1.11 20.50 -16.92
C PRO A 248 -1.96 21.73 -17.28
N ASP A 249 -1.44 22.90 -17.07
CA ASP A 249 -2.06 24.18 -17.48
C ASP A 249 -1.34 24.83 -18.68
N SER A 250 -0.25 24.23 -19.15
CA SER A 250 0.48 24.63 -20.35
C SER A 250 -0.15 24.04 -21.60
N SER A 251 -0.09 24.77 -22.73
CA SER A 251 -0.59 24.29 -24.03
C SER A 251 0.23 23.15 -24.64
N ALA A 252 1.34 22.76 -24.04
CA ALA A 252 2.14 21.63 -24.49
C ALA A 252 1.41 20.31 -24.20
N ILE A 253 1.43 19.42 -25.18
CA ILE A 253 0.93 18.06 -25.02
C ILE A 253 2.09 17.17 -24.58
N HIS A 254 1.87 16.44 -23.52
CA HIS A 254 2.80 15.46 -22.99
C HIS A 254 2.15 14.09 -22.95
N GLY A 255 2.95 13.07 -23.12
CA GLY A 255 2.42 11.72 -23.08
C GLY A 255 3.46 10.66 -22.81
N SER A 256 2.96 9.46 -22.54
CA SER A 256 3.80 8.27 -22.46
C SER A 256 3.03 7.06 -22.96
N ILE A 257 3.73 6.18 -23.66
CA ILE A 257 3.23 4.87 -24.05
C ILE A 257 4.21 3.84 -23.52
N GLN A 258 3.71 2.81 -22.86
CA GLN A 258 4.55 1.74 -22.34
C GLN A 258 3.97 0.37 -22.68
N SER A 259 4.85 -0.52 -23.12
CA SER A 259 4.56 -1.92 -23.39
C SER A 259 5.37 -2.80 -22.45
N ILE A 260 4.72 -3.77 -21.82
CA ILE A 260 5.36 -4.70 -20.90
C ILE A 260 4.98 -6.13 -21.30
N TYR A 261 5.96 -7.00 -21.38
CA TYR A 261 5.75 -8.43 -21.59
C TYR A 261 6.28 -9.22 -20.41
N PHE A 262 5.51 -10.19 -19.95
CA PHE A 262 5.87 -11.15 -18.91
C PHE A 262 5.93 -12.55 -19.52
N SER A 263 7.02 -13.27 -19.30
CA SER A 263 7.20 -14.63 -19.84
C SER A 263 6.26 -15.63 -19.18
N ASN A 264 6.01 -15.50 -17.88
CA ASN A 264 5.06 -16.33 -17.15
C ASN A 264 3.64 -15.82 -17.40
N GLY A 265 2.74 -16.74 -17.76
CA GLY A 265 1.41 -16.39 -18.25
C GLY A 265 1.41 -15.77 -19.66
N ARG A 266 2.58 -15.58 -20.30
CA ARG A 266 2.75 -14.91 -21.61
C ARG A 266 1.90 -13.64 -21.68
N GLN A 267 1.97 -12.84 -20.58
CA GLN A 267 1.10 -11.69 -20.37
C GLN A 267 1.67 -10.45 -21.07
N GLY A 268 0.85 -9.80 -21.84
CA GLY A 268 1.11 -8.49 -22.43
C GLY A 268 0.38 -7.38 -21.69
N VAL A 269 1.02 -6.22 -21.51
CA VAL A 269 0.41 -5.00 -20.97
C VAL A 269 0.77 -3.84 -21.89
N LEU A 270 -0.22 -3.07 -22.28
CA LEU A 270 -0.06 -1.81 -23.02
C LEU A 270 -0.75 -0.70 -22.24
N SER A 271 -0.02 0.35 -21.86
CA SER A 271 -0.60 1.50 -21.17
C SER A 271 -0.19 2.80 -21.88
N GLY A 272 -1.14 3.71 -22.03
CA GLY A 272 -0.95 5.02 -22.64
C GLY A 272 -1.48 6.13 -21.74
N LEU A 273 -0.74 7.25 -21.69
CA LEU A 273 -1.13 8.48 -21.01
C LEU A 273 -0.94 9.64 -21.97
N LEU A 274 -1.94 10.51 -22.08
CA LEU A 274 -1.88 11.76 -22.82
C LEU A 274 -2.47 12.86 -21.96
N GLU A 275 -1.76 14.00 -21.82
CA GLU A 275 -2.20 15.12 -21.01
C GLU A 275 -1.71 16.46 -21.59
N GLY A 276 -2.44 17.54 -21.32
CA GLY A 276 -2.07 18.89 -21.77
C GLY A 276 -3.06 19.96 -21.31
N GLY A 277 -2.73 21.23 -21.56
CA GLY A 277 -3.65 22.34 -21.40
C GLY A 277 -4.39 22.66 -22.70
N ILE A 278 -5.43 23.49 -22.63
CA ILE A 278 -6.16 23.96 -23.83
C ILE A 278 -5.48 25.20 -24.37
N PRO A 279 -5.02 25.20 -25.63
CA PRO A 279 -4.36 26.36 -26.24
C PRO A 279 -5.21 27.62 -26.16
N ARG A 280 -4.60 28.76 -25.82
CA ARG A 280 -5.23 30.07 -25.68
C ARG A 280 -6.29 30.18 -24.55
N GLN A 281 -6.49 29.13 -23.73
CA GLN A 281 -7.41 29.14 -22.59
C GLN A 281 -6.63 28.80 -21.34
N ASN A 282 -6.10 29.82 -20.65
CA ASN A 282 -5.33 29.65 -19.44
C ASN A 282 -6.17 28.98 -18.34
N GLY A 283 -5.54 28.04 -17.62
CA GLY A 283 -6.15 27.36 -16.47
C GLY A 283 -6.88 26.06 -16.81
N TRP A 284 -7.10 25.72 -18.07
CA TRP A 284 -7.69 24.44 -18.46
C TRP A 284 -6.62 23.37 -18.64
N GLY A 285 -6.86 22.20 -18.05
CA GLY A 285 -6.02 21.02 -18.21
C GLY A 285 -6.84 19.76 -18.41
N TRP A 286 -6.31 18.82 -19.15
CA TRP A 286 -6.95 17.55 -19.43
C TRP A 286 -5.97 16.39 -19.38
N ARG A 287 -6.48 15.18 -19.12
CA ARG A 287 -5.74 13.93 -19.15
C ARG A 287 -6.61 12.79 -19.62
N ILE A 288 -6.05 11.91 -20.45
CA ILE A 288 -6.63 10.64 -20.87
C ILE A 288 -5.60 9.56 -20.62
N GLN A 289 -6.01 8.45 -20.02
CA GLN A 289 -5.15 7.30 -19.75
C GLN A 289 -5.93 6.02 -20.04
N GLY A 290 -5.25 5.01 -20.56
CA GLY A 290 -5.83 3.69 -20.77
C GLY A 290 -4.80 2.58 -20.63
N THR A 291 -5.27 1.40 -20.23
CA THR A 291 -4.45 0.19 -20.03
C THR A 291 -5.18 -1.02 -20.57
N LEU A 292 -4.46 -1.84 -21.33
CA LEU A 292 -4.88 -3.17 -21.79
C LEU A 292 -3.92 -4.20 -21.23
N LYS A 293 -4.45 -5.30 -20.67
CA LYS A 293 -3.68 -6.44 -20.16
C LYS A 293 -4.34 -7.73 -20.61
N ASP A 294 -3.54 -8.70 -21.06
CA ASP A 294 -4.00 -10.02 -21.43
C ASP A 294 -2.92 -11.08 -21.14
N GLY A 295 -3.27 -12.09 -20.37
CA GLY A 295 -2.39 -13.20 -20.00
C GLY A 295 -3.14 -14.49 -19.75
N GLY A 296 -2.49 -15.61 -20.07
CA GLY A 296 -3.05 -16.95 -19.84
C GLY A 296 -2.63 -17.56 -18.51
N ASN A 297 -2.74 -18.88 -18.44
CA ASN A 297 -2.47 -19.62 -17.22
C ASN A 297 -1.01 -19.49 -16.73
N VAL A 298 -0.88 -19.39 -15.40
CA VAL A 298 0.40 -19.19 -14.72
C VAL A 298 1.14 -20.51 -14.58
N GLN A 299 2.46 -20.45 -14.72
CA GLN A 299 3.38 -21.54 -14.49
C GLN A 299 4.05 -21.40 -13.13
N THR A 300 3.96 -22.45 -12.30
CA THR A 300 4.80 -22.62 -11.11
C THR A 300 6.22 -23.02 -11.52
N ALA A 301 7.08 -23.40 -10.60
CA ALA A 301 8.39 -23.93 -10.94
C ALA A 301 8.30 -25.26 -11.75
N ASN A 302 7.25 -26.05 -11.53
CA ASN A 302 7.18 -27.45 -11.99
C ASN A 302 5.98 -27.78 -12.86
N TYR A 303 4.92 -26.93 -12.92
CA TYR A 303 3.69 -27.19 -13.65
C TYR A 303 2.91 -25.92 -13.95
N TYR A 304 2.00 -25.99 -14.92
CA TYR A 304 1.01 -24.94 -15.15
C TYR A 304 -0.19 -25.12 -14.22
N LEU A 305 -0.79 -24.00 -13.80
CA LEU A 305 -2.06 -23.98 -13.07
C LEU A 305 -3.21 -23.84 -14.07
N SER A 306 -4.27 -24.67 -13.94
CA SER A 306 -5.45 -24.54 -14.78
C SER A 306 -6.18 -23.21 -14.50
N ASN A 307 -6.67 -22.57 -15.54
CA ASN A 307 -7.59 -21.43 -15.48
C ASN A 307 -7.14 -20.26 -14.58
N THR A 308 -5.90 -19.82 -14.70
CA THR A 308 -5.34 -18.69 -13.91
C THR A 308 -4.97 -17.49 -14.79
N GLY A 309 -5.66 -17.30 -15.91
CA GLY A 309 -5.47 -16.15 -16.81
C GLY A 309 -6.09 -14.87 -16.28
N VAL A 310 -5.73 -13.75 -16.88
CA VAL A 310 -6.25 -12.41 -16.58
C VAL A 310 -6.41 -11.59 -17.83
N LYS A 311 -7.50 -10.80 -17.93
CA LYS A 311 -7.73 -9.79 -18.93
C LYS A 311 -8.19 -8.51 -18.26
N GLU A 312 -7.59 -7.34 -18.62
CA GLU A 312 -8.01 -6.05 -18.10
C GLU A 312 -8.11 -5.02 -19.24
N GLU A 313 -9.12 -4.16 -19.16
CA GLU A 313 -9.40 -3.07 -20.09
C GLU A 313 -9.81 -1.84 -19.28
N ASN A 314 -8.88 -0.89 -19.09
CA ASN A 314 -9.08 0.26 -18.23
C ASN A 314 -8.99 1.56 -19.03
N VAL A 315 -9.83 2.55 -18.66
CA VAL A 315 -9.77 3.90 -19.22
C VAL A 315 -10.09 4.93 -18.14
N SER A 316 -9.42 6.08 -18.20
CA SER A 316 -9.74 7.22 -17.37
C SER A 316 -9.58 8.54 -18.10
N ILE A 317 -10.44 9.52 -17.75
CA ILE A 317 -10.47 10.84 -18.32
C ILE A 317 -10.56 11.85 -17.19
N ALA A 318 -9.78 12.91 -17.25
CA ALA A 318 -9.86 14.04 -16.34
C ALA A 318 -9.88 15.35 -17.11
N LEU A 319 -10.69 16.29 -16.64
CA LEU A 319 -10.78 17.67 -17.14
C LEU A 319 -10.81 18.61 -15.95
N GLY A 320 -9.97 19.62 -15.94
CA GLY A 320 -9.91 20.58 -14.84
C GLY A 320 -9.79 22.01 -15.32
N TYR A 321 -10.31 22.91 -14.50
CA TYR A 321 -10.12 24.35 -14.67
C TYR A 321 -9.61 24.97 -13.38
N LYS A 322 -8.66 25.85 -13.50
CA LYS A 322 -8.03 26.53 -12.39
C LYS A 322 -7.92 28.03 -12.64
N SER A 323 -8.37 28.81 -11.69
CA SER A 323 -8.18 30.25 -11.64
C SER A 323 -7.46 30.67 -10.36
N ASN A 324 -7.26 31.97 -10.16
CA ASN A 324 -6.60 32.52 -8.98
C ASN A 324 -7.32 32.25 -7.66
N ARG A 325 -8.63 32.05 -7.67
CA ARG A 325 -9.45 31.88 -6.46
C ARG A 325 -10.19 30.56 -6.37
N TRP A 326 -10.49 29.94 -7.49
CA TRP A 326 -11.23 28.68 -7.53
C TRP A 326 -10.68 27.71 -8.57
N ALA A 327 -10.92 26.44 -8.36
CA ALA A 327 -10.64 25.41 -9.34
C ALA A 327 -11.69 24.31 -9.23
N ALA A 328 -11.86 23.57 -10.31
CA ALA A 328 -12.72 22.39 -10.35
C ALA A 328 -12.13 21.35 -11.27
N ASP A 329 -12.20 20.08 -10.83
CA ASP A 329 -11.74 18.92 -11.58
C ASP A 329 -12.88 17.92 -11.71
N LEU A 330 -13.09 17.45 -12.93
CA LEU A 330 -13.95 16.31 -13.24
C LEU A 330 -13.06 15.10 -13.55
N PHE A 331 -13.44 13.95 -13.03
CA PHE A 331 -12.74 12.69 -13.30
C PHE A 331 -13.74 11.58 -13.53
N TYR A 332 -13.48 10.74 -14.52
CA TYR A 332 -14.19 9.50 -14.77
C TYR A 332 -13.19 8.39 -15.03
N SER A 333 -13.44 7.21 -14.48
CA SER A 333 -12.70 5.99 -14.83
C SER A 333 -13.63 4.78 -14.92
N ARG A 334 -13.31 3.91 -15.87
CA ARG A 334 -13.85 2.55 -15.99
C ARG A 334 -12.72 1.55 -15.86
N PHE A 335 -12.87 0.64 -14.94
CA PHE A 335 -12.01 -0.51 -14.73
C PHE A 335 -12.80 -1.77 -15.07
N HIS A 336 -12.24 -2.63 -15.93
CA HIS A 336 -12.83 -3.90 -16.28
C HIS A 336 -11.77 -5.00 -16.20
N THR A 337 -12.08 -6.10 -15.52
CA THR A 337 -11.20 -7.25 -15.44
C THR A 337 -11.97 -8.56 -15.47
N VAL A 338 -11.42 -9.53 -16.21
CA VAL A 338 -11.84 -10.93 -16.18
C VAL A 338 -10.70 -11.75 -15.61
N ILE A 339 -10.96 -12.47 -14.51
CA ILE A 339 -9.95 -13.23 -13.78
C ILE A 339 -10.37 -14.70 -13.73
N GLY A 340 -9.53 -15.59 -14.25
CA GLY A 340 -9.69 -17.03 -14.07
C GLY A 340 -9.38 -17.43 -12.63
N ILE A 341 -10.20 -18.30 -12.06
CA ILE A 341 -10.01 -18.88 -10.73
C ILE A 341 -9.47 -20.30 -10.88
N TYR A 342 -8.48 -20.65 -10.09
CA TYR A 342 -7.86 -21.96 -10.13
C TYR A 342 -8.88 -23.06 -9.89
N GLU A 343 -9.06 -23.97 -10.86
CA GLU A 343 -10.07 -25.04 -10.82
C GLU A 343 -9.84 -26.04 -9.68
N GLY A 344 -8.58 -26.25 -9.28
CA GLY A 344 -8.22 -27.17 -8.22
C GLY A 344 -8.68 -26.77 -6.81
N SER A 345 -9.27 -25.59 -6.65
CA SER A 345 -9.95 -25.16 -5.40
C SER A 345 -11.43 -25.55 -5.34
N HIS A 346 -12.01 -26.10 -6.43
CA HIS A 346 -13.43 -26.46 -6.54
C HIS A 346 -13.63 -27.98 -6.61
N ILE A 347 -13.57 -28.64 -5.47
CA ILE A 347 -13.55 -30.10 -5.34
C ILE A 347 -14.95 -30.64 -4.99
N GLY A 348 -15.28 -31.81 -5.52
CA GLY A 348 -16.64 -32.33 -5.50
C GLY A 348 -17.02 -33.11 -4.25
N ASN A 349 -16.07 -33.66 -3.50
CA ASN A 349 -16.32 -34.47 -2.30
C ASN A 349 -15.21 -34.28 -1.26
N ILE A 350 -15.49 -34.71 -0.01
CA ILE A 350 -14.59 -34.51 1.14
C ILE A 350 -13.25 -35.26 0.92
N SER A 351 -13.29 -36.52 0.53
CA SER A 351 -12.08 -37.33 0.40
C SER A 351 -11.11 -36.76 -0.64
N ASP A 352 -11.61 -36.26 -1.77
CA ASP A 352 -10.79 -35.60 -2.78
C ASP A 352 -10.24 -34.26 -2.31
N LEU A 353 -11.01 -33.50 -1.49
CA LEU A 353 -10.56 -32.25 -0.89
C LEU A 353 -9.41 -32.49 0.10
N GLU A 354 -9.57 -33.42 1.05
CA GLU A 354 -8.54 -33.80 2.01
C GLU A 354 -7.29 -34.33 1.31
N ARG A 355 -7.49 -35.15 0.28
CA ARG A 355 -6.41 -35.66 -0.57
C ARG A 355 -5.69 -34.49 -1.27
N SER A 356 -6.42 -33.53 -1.84
CA SER A 356 -5.83 -32.38 -2.54
C SER A 356 -5.01 -31.50 -1.59
N ILE A 357 -5.48 -31.29 -0.35
CA ILE A 357 -4.77 -30.54 0.68
C ILE A 357 -3.51 -31.29 1.14
N SER A 358 -3.56 -32.61 1.27
CA SER A 358 -2.45 -33.44 1.74
C SER A 358 -1.34 -33.65 0.70
N LEU A 359 -1.64 -33.50 -0.58
CA LEU A 359 -0.67 -33.73 -1.66
C LEU A 359 0.34 -32.57 -1.78
N PRO A 360 1.63 -32.87 -1.99
CA PRO A 360 2.64 -31.84 -2.25
C PRO A 360 2.46 -31.14 -3.60
N ARG A 361 1.71 -31.76 -4.51
CA ARG A 361 1.42 -31.27 -5.86
C ARG A 361 -0.06 -31.47 -6.20
N PRO A 362 -0.69 -30.52 -6.94
CA PRO A 362 -2.08 -30.68 -7.37
C PRO A 362 -2.31 -31.95 -8.20
N LEU A 363 -3.57 -32.38 -8.26
CA LEU A 363 -3.98 -33.50 -9.11
C LEU A 363 -3.71 -33.18 -10.59
N PRO A 364 -3.35 -34.16 -11.44
CA PRO A 364 -3.05 -33.93 -12.85
C PRO A 364 -4.15 -33.25 -13.65
N ALA A 365 -5.42 -33.44 -13.27
CA ALA A 365 -6.57 -32.79 -13.91
C ALA A 365 -6.50 -31.23 -13.81
N PHE A 366 -5.82 -30.69 -12.82
CA PHE A 366 -5.70 -29.26 -12.56
C PHE A 366 -4.32 -28.68 -12.93
N THR A 367 -3.45 -29.47 -13.55
CA THR A 367 -2.10 -29.11 -13.98
C THR A 367 -1.93 -29.40 -15.47
N PRO A 368 -2.45 -28.57 -16.39
CA PRO A 368 -2.31 -28.79 -17.83
C PRO A 368 -0.85 -28.87 -18.23
N LEU A 369 -0.56 -29.66 -19.24
CA LEU A 369 0.81 -29.87 -19.76
C LEU A 369 1.30 -28.68 -20.59
N GLU A 370 0.36 -27.90 -21.14
CA GLU A 370 0.65 -26.79 -22.06
C GLU A 370 0.07 -25.49 -21.56
N PHE A 371 0.59 -24.40 -22.14
CA PHE A 371 0.08 -23.06 -21.92
C PHE A 371 -1.32 -22.90 -22.53
N ILE A 372 -2.25 -22.36 -21.72
CA ILE A 372 -3.63 -22.07 -22.13
C ILE A 372 -3.90 -20.57 -21.91
N ARG A 373 -4.29 -19.85 -22.96
CA ARG A 373 -4.63 -18.41 -22.88
C ARG A 373 -6.08 -18.18 -22.49
N LYS A 374 -6.98 -19.09 -22.88
CA LYS A 374 -8.42 -18.98 -22.63
C LYS A 374 -8.70 -18.97 -21.13
N ILE A 375 -9.52 -18.02 -20.69
CA ILE A 375 -10.13 -18.03 -19.37
C ILE A 375 -11.47 -18.76 -19.49
N ASP A 376 -11.64 -19.78 -18.67
CA ASP A 376 -12.87 -20.56 -18.57
C ASP A 376 -13.48 -20.41 -17.15
N ARG A 377 -14.38 -21.26 -16.77
CA ARG A 377 -14.95 -21.29 -15.42
C ARG A 377 -14.13 -22.18 -14.49
N PRO A 378 -14.02 -21.82 -13.21
CA PRO A 378 -14.62 -20.66 -12.54
C PRO A 378 -13.88 -19.37 -12.86
N ASN A 379 -14.58 -18.23 -12.92
CA ASN A 379 -13.97 -16.92 -13.15
C ASN A 379 -14.76 -15.79 -12.49
N GLN A 380 -14.14 -14.62 -12.39
CA GLN A 380 -14.77 -13.36 -12.00
C GLN A 380 -14.72 -12.40 -13.18
N ASP A 381 -15.83 -11.71 -13.46
CA ASP A 381 -15.95 -10.63 -14.42
C ASP A 381 -16.41 -9.38 -13.68
N VAL A 382 -15.57 -8.34 -13.64
CA VAL A 382 -15.73 -7.19 -12.74
C VAL A 382 -15.68 -5.89 -13.53
N TRP A 383 -16.70 -5.05 -13.34
CA TRP A 383 -16.80 -3.71 -13.90
C TRP A 383 -16.92 -2.69 -12.78
N HIS A 384 -16.08 -1.68 -12.78
CA HIS A 384 -16.15 -0.59 -11.82
C HIS A 384 -16.08 0.76 -12.52
N ASP A 385 -17.12 1.55 -12.40
CA ASP A 385 -17.23 2.92 -12.88
C ASP A 385 -17.11 3.90 -11.71
N LEU A 386 -16.28 4.92 -11.86
CA LEU A 386 -16.14 6.01 -10.89
C LEU A 386 -16.25 7.34 -11.60
N ALA A 387 -17.21 8.17 -11.20
CA ALA A 387 -17.28 9.57 -11.59
C ALA A 387 -17.10 10.48 -10.36
N LYS A 388 -16.27 11.51 -10.49
CA LYS A 388 -15.93 12.42 -9.39
C LYS A 388 -15.89 13.86 -9.85
N ILE A 389 -16.39 14.75 -9.00
CA ILE A 389 -16.15 16.20 -9.08
C ILE A 389 -15.44 16.67 -7.82
N LYS A 390 -14.43 17.52 -7.98
CA LYS A 390 -13.72 18.18 -6.88
C LYS A 390 -13.69 19.67 -7.15
N ALA A 391 -14.09 20.47 -6.18
CA ALA A 391 -14.06 21.91 -6.25
C ALA A 391 -13.18 22.47 -5.12
N TYR A 392 -12.54 23.57 -5.38
CA TYR A 392 -11.68 24.30 -4.47
C TYR A 392 -11.98 25.80 -4.54
N TYR A 393 -12.05 26.44 -3.38
CA TYR A 393 -12.19 27.86 -3.26
C TYR A 393 -11.22 28.45 -2.23
N LYS A 394 -10.42 29.44 -2.62
CA LYS A 394 -9.48 30.13 -1.75
C LYS A 394 -10.18 31.29 -1.05
N LEU A 395 -10.15 31.25 0.27
CA LEU A 395 -10.68 32.29 1.13
C LEU A 395 -9.71 33.49 1.25
N PRO A 396 -10.21 34.69 1.63
CA PRO A 396 -9.35 35.90 1.76
C PRO A 396 -8.18 35.72 2.73
N ASN A 397 -8.35 34.94 3.79
CA ASN A 397 -7.33 34.63 4.80
C ASN A 397 -6.31 33.56 4.36
N ARG A 398 -6.26 33.20 3.07
CA ARG A 398 -5.48 32.10 2.47
C ARG A 398 -5.88 30.69 2.93
N ALA A 399 -6.89 30.52 3.77
CA ALA A 399 -7.50 29.22 3.97
C ALA A 399 -8.26 28.78 2.71
N SER A 400 -8.60 27.52 2.62
CA SER A 400 -9.35 26.98 1.48
C SER A 400 -10.56 26.16 1.92
N LEU A 401 -11.60 26.22 1.13
CA LEU A 401 -12.73 25.30 1.18
C LEU A 401 -12.62 24.34 0.00
N ARG A 402 -12.72 23.03 0.27
CA ARG A 402 -12.72 21.99 -0.74
C ARG A 402 -14.00 21.19 -0.64
N ALA A 403 -14.58 20.84 -1.75
CA ALA A 403 -15.70 19.92 -1.81
C ALA A 403 -15.37 18.82 -2.82
N THR A 404 -15.64 17.58 -2.44
CA THR A 404 -15.51 16.41 -3.33
C THR A 404 -16.82 15.65 -3.28
N ALA A 405 -17.34 15.25 -4.45
CA ALA A 405 -18.45 14.33 -4.56
C ALA A 405 -18.11 13.26 -5.59
N ALA A 406 -18.50 12.02 -5.32
CA ALA A 406 -18.24 10.90 -6.20
C ALA A 406 -19.41 9.93 -6.20
N ILE A 407 -19.64 9.30 -7.35
CA ILE A 407 -20.53 8.16 -7.54
C ILE A 407 -19.73 7.00 -8.12
N GLN A 408 -19.97 5.81 -7.61
CA GLN A 408 -19.34 4.57 -8.06
C GLN A 408 -20.42 3.52 -8.30
N SER A 409 -20.24 2.73 -9.33
CA SER A 409 -21.02 1.52 -9.58
C SER A 409 -20.05 0.37 -9.83
N ASP A 410 -20.14 -0.64 -8.99
CA ASP A 410 -19.30 -1.84 -9.06
C ASP A 410 -20.20 -3.05 -9.33
N GLU A 411 -19.98 -3.70 -10.44
CA GLU A 411 -20.69 -4.90 -10.86
C GLU A 411 -19.72 -6.07 -10.98
N ARG A 412 -20.03 -7.15 -10.25
CA ARG A 412 -19.19 -8.35 -10.23
C ARG A 412 -20.04 -9.59 -10.51
N TRP A 413 -19.58 -10.36 -11.48
CA TRP A 413 -20.12 -11.67 -11.78
C TRP A 413 -19.14 -12.74 -11.34
N GLU A 414 -19.58 -13.65 -10.51
CA GLU A 414 -18.84 -14.86 -10.16
C GLU A 414 -19.46 -16.07 -10.87
N LEU A 415 -18.73 -16.61 -11.81
CA LEU A 415 -19.16 -17.70 -12.67
C LEU A 415 -18.49 -19.00 -12.18
N ASP A 416 -19.31 -19.93 -11.63
CA ASP A 416 -18.84 -21.18 -11.05
C ASP A 416 -18.61 -22.28 -12.09
N VAL A 417 -17.95 -23.35 -11.68
CA VAL A 417 -17.77 -24.59 -12.46
C VAL A 417 -19.15 -25.17 -12.82
N LEU A 418 -19.28 -25.56 -14.08
CA LEU A 418 -20.52 -26.16 -14.56
C LEU A 418 -20.64 -27.62 -14.11
N ARG A 419 -21.67 -27.92 -13.35
CA ARG A 419 -22.11 -29.29 -13.11
C ARG A 419 -23.42 -29.50 -13.85
N ALA A 420 -23.55 -30.60 -14.57
CA ALA A 420 -24.73 -30.94 -15.41
C ALA A 420 -24.93 -30.09 -16.67
N GLY A 421 -23.88 -29.52 -17.25
CA GLY A 421 -23.88 -28.95 -18.61
C GLY A 421 -24.66 -27.64 -18.82
N LYS A 422 -25.07 -26.95 -17.78
CA LYS A 422 -25.82 -25.69 -17.88
C LYS A 422 -24.95 -24.47 -17.58
N ASN A 423 -24.95 -23.49 -18.48
CA ASN A 423 -24.36 -22.18 -18.30
C ASN A 423 -25.24 -21.34 -17.35
N ILE A 424 -25.01 -21.44 -16.04
CA ILE A 424 -25.71 -20.64 -15.04
C ILE A 424 -24.69 -19.70 -14.39
N ASN A 425 -24.95 -18.41 -14.45
CA ASN A 425 -24.20 -17.45 -13.66
C ASN A 425 -24.49 -17.71 -12.18
N THR A 426 -23.47 -17.71 -11.36
CA THR A 426 -23.62 -18.21 -10.00
C THR A 426 -24.00 -17.12 -9.03
N LEU A 427 -23.24 -16.00 -9.04
CA LEU A 427 -23.53 -14.84 -8.20
C LEU A 427 -23.29 -13.56 -9.02
N ARG A 428 -24.13 -12.55 -8.76
CA ARG A 428 -23.91 -11.18 -9.20
C ARG A 428 -23.99 -10.27 -7.99
N PHE A 429 -22.99 -9.46 -7.80
CA PHE A 429 -22.95 -8.37 -6.83
C PHE A 429 -23.04 -7.05 -7.58
N ASN A 430 -23.87 -6.15 -7.08
CA ASN A 430 -23.99 -4.79 -7.56
C ASN A 430 -23.87 -3.86 -6.36
N LEU A 431 -22.86 -2.99 -6.36
CA LEU A 431 -22.59 -2.06 -5.29
C LEU A 431 -22.55 -0.65 -5.84
N ASP A 432 -23.62 0.10 -5.56
CA ASP A 432 -23.68 1.52 -5.91
C ASP A 432 -23.32 2.34 -4.68
N THR A 433 -22.36 3.28 -4.84
CA THR A 433 -21.84 4.11 -3.75
C THR A 433 -21.86 5.57 -4.15
N GLN A 434 -22.44 6.42 -3.31
CA GLN A 434 -22.34 7.86 -3.36
C GLN A 434 -21.53 8.33 -2.17
N SER A 435 -20.56 9.20 -2.39
CA SER A 435 -19.71 9.70 -1.31
C SER A 435 -19.33 11.15 -1.50
N GLY A 436 -18.99 11.83 -0.40
CA GLY A 436 -18.55 13.20 -0.47
C GLY A 436 -17.79 13.65 0.77
N GLU A 437 -17.03 14.73 0.57
CA GLU A 437 -16.25 15.42 1.60
C GLU A 437 -16.40 16.92 1.42
N ILE A 438 -16.61 17.63 2.55
CA ILE A 438 -16.40 19.09 2.63
C ILE A 438 -15.26 19.31 3.62
N LEU A 439 -14.23 20.03 3.19
CA LEU A 439 -13.01 20.26 3.94
C LEU A 439 -12.69 21.76 4.01
N TYR A 440 -12.57 22.28 5.20
CA TYR A 440 -11.91 23.55 5.49
C TYR A 440 -10.44 23.28 5.81
N ASP A 441 -9.52 24.02 5.17
CA ASP A 441 -8.08 23.75 5.25
C ASP A 441 -7.31 25.07 5.42
N GLU A 442 -6.51 25.16 6.50
CA GLU A 442 -5.70 26.32 6.87
C GLU A 442 -4.20 26.15 6.57
N ILE A 443 -3.79 25.09 5.87
CA ILE A 443 -2.36 24.78 5.64
C ILE A 443 -1.59 25.97 5.05
N ASN A 444 -2.21 26.75 4.19
CA ASN A 444 -1.59 27.91 3.52
C ASN A 444 -1.75 29.23 4.27
N THR A 445 -2.27 29.21 5.50
CA THR A 445 -2.37 30.42 6.32
C THR A 445 -1.04 30.76 7.01
N ASN A 446 -0.86 32.00 7.42
CA ASN A 446 0.31 32.42 8.22
C ASN A 446 0.15 32.14 9.72
N LYS A 447 -0.85 31.37 10.11
CA LYS A 447 -1.09 31.00 11.50
C LYS A 447 -0.01 30.05 12.03
N ARG A 448 0.29 30.12 13.33
CA ARG A 448 1.20 29.16 14.00
C ARG A 448 0.61 27.75 14.09
N TRP A 449 -0.71 27.67 14.28
CA TRP A 449 -1.48 26.43 14.18
C TRP A 449 -2.18 26.43 12.83
N LYS A 450 -2.16 25.28 12.18
CA LYS A 450 -2.72 25.08 10.84
C LYS A 450 -3.58 23.85 10.87
N GLY A 451 -4.86 24.03 10.74
CA GLY A 451 -5.83 22.98 10.91
C GLY A 451 -6.57 22.60 9.65
N GLN A 452 -7.23 21.47 9.77
CA GLN A 452 -8.21 20.96 8.83
C GLN A 452 -9.44 20.53 9.62
N ALA A 453 -10.63 20.90 9.15
CA ALA A 453 -11.88 20.40 9.70
C ALA A 453 -12.81 20.04 8.55
N GLY A 454 -13.57 18.98 8.71
CA GLY A 454 -14.41 18.51 7.61
C GLY A 454 -15.50 17.56 8.02
N PHE A 455 -16.34 17.34 7.03
CA PHE A 455 -17.48 16.44 7.07
C PHE A 455 -17.36 15.45 5.89
N THR A 456 -17.67 14.19 6.15
CA THR A 456 -17.72 13.13 5.12
C THR A 456 -19.06 12.42 5.17
N PHE A 457 -19.57 12.02 4.02
CA PHE A 457 -20.73 11.14 3.94
C PHE A 457 -20.48 10.02 2.94
N LEU A 458 -21.14 8.90 3.14
CA LEU A 458 -21.19 7.75 2.23
C LEU A 458 -22.56 7.11 2.32
N ASP A 459 -23.19 6.89 1.18
CA ASP A 459 -24.41 6.13 1.02
C ASP A 459 -24.19 5.01 0.02
N GLN A 460 -24.55 3.78 0.38
CA GLN A 460 -24.20 2.59 -0.37
C GLN A 460 -25.36 1.60 -0.40
N GLY A 461 -25.65 1.09 -1.59
CA GLY A 461 -26.61 0.00 -1.79
C GLY A 461 -25.94 -1.23 -2.37
N ASN A 462 -26.11 -2.38 -1.73
CA ASN A 462 -25.65 -3.67 -2.24
C ASN A 462 -26.84 -4.55 -2.64
N ILE A 463 -26.82 -5.02 -3.87
CA ILE A 463 -27.77 -6.01 -4.39
C ILE A 463 -27.00 -7.25 -4.79
N THR A 464 -27.31 -8.37 -4.14
CA THR A 464 -26.75 -9.66 -4.48
C THR A 464 -27.83 -10.55 -5.08
N SER A 465 -27.60 -11.09 -6.25
CA SER A 465 -28.49 -12.00 -6.93
C SER A 465 -27.79 -13.31 -7.28
N GLY A 466 -28.49 -14.40 -7.12
CA GLY A 466 -28.05 -15.74 -7.51
C GLY A 466 -28.88 -16.30 -8.68
N PRO A 467 -28.54 -17.47 -9.21
CA PRO A 467 -29.30 -18.11 -10.25
C PRO A 467 -30.73 -18.40 -9.78
N LYS A 468 -31.68 -18.13 -10.64
CA LYS A 468 -33.07 -18.61 -10.43
C LYS A 468 -33.10 -20.14 -10.58
N VAL A 469 -32.95 -20.85 -9.48
CA VAL A 469 -33.07 -22.32 -9.46
C VAL A 469 -34.46 -22.72 -9.06
N GLN A 470 -35.02 -23.77 -9.69
CA GLN A 470 -36.38 -24.26 -9.39
C GLN A 470 -36.53 -24.76 -7.94
N ASN A 471 -35.44 -25.04 -7.24
CA ASN A 471 -35.48 -25.42 -5.83
C ASN A 471 -34.70 -24.38 -4.97
N PRO A 472 -35.42 -23.46 -4.31
CA PRO A 472 -34.82 -22.34 -3.58
C PRO A 472 -34.14 -22.72 -2.26
N THR A 473 -34.31 -23.94 -1.78
CA THR A 473 -33.66 -24.42 -0.56
C THR A 473 -32.16 -24.69 -0.77
N LEU A 474 -31.67 -24.67 -2.01
CA LEU A 474 -30.32 -25.08 -2.37
C LEU A 474 -29.38 -23.90 -2.75
N THR A 475 -29.88 -22.66 -2.77
CA THR A 475 -29.07 -21.49 -3.16
C THR A 475 -29.28 -20.35 -2.18
N THR A 476 -28.49 -20.33 -1.12
CA THR A 476 -28.29 -19.11 -0.33
C THR A 476 -27.34 -18.18 -1.09
N SER A 477 -27.75 -16.92 -1.27
CA SER A 477 -26.84 -15.86 -1.67
C SER A 477 -25.79 -15.70 -0.57
N LEU A 478 -24.51 -15.60 -0.93
CA LEU A 478 -23.42 -15.38 0.05
C LEU A 478 -23.73 -14.21 0.98
N LEU A 479 -24.25 -13.10 0.43
CA LEU A 479 -24.64 -11.90 1.15
C LEU A 479 -26.12 -11.56 0.88
N PRO A 480 -26.87 -11.06 1.88
CA PRO A 480 -28.16 -10.44 1.63
C PRO A 480 -28.00 -9.08 0.95
N ASN A 481 -29.10 -8.56 0.41
CA ASN A 481 -29.16 -7.16 0.01
C ASN A 481 -29.08 -6.27 1.27
N TYR A 482 -28.31 -5.18 1.19
CA TYR A 482 -28.20 -4.22 2.29
C TYR A 482 -28.03 -2.79 1.77
N SER A 483 -28.40 -1.84 2.59
CA SER A 483 -28.01 -0.44 2.48
C SER A 483 -27.08 -0.06 3.64
N LEU A 484 -26.15 0.85 3.37
CA LEU A 484 -25.20 1.32 4.35
C LEU A 484 -25.02 2.83 4.22
N GLN A 485 -25.15 3.55 5.35
CA GLN A 485 -24.89 4.98 5.42
C GLN A 485 -23.82 5.26 6.44
N ASN A 486 -22.89 6.16 6.13
CA ASN A 486 -21.87 6.61 7.07
C ASN A 486 -21.72 8.12 7.01
N ILE A 487 -21.70 8.75 8.19
CA ILE A 487 -21.48 10.18 8.36
C ILE A 487 -20.30 10.36 9.33
N GLY A 488 -19.35 11.18 8.95
CA GLY A 488 -18.17 11.44 9.77
C GLY A 488 -17.81 12.93 9.87
N PHE A 489 -17.43 13.36 11.06
CA PHE A 489 -16.92 14.71 11.35
C PHE A 489 -15.49 14.59 11.87
N PHE A 490 -14.59 15.42 11.38
CA PHE A 490 -13.21 15.42 11.84
C PHE A 490 -12.63 16.83 11.99
N ALA A 491 -11.66 16.94 12.88
CA ALA A 491 -10.81 18.12 13.03
C ALA A 491 -9.38 17.66 13.33
N ILE A 492 -8.41 18.30 12.68
CA ILE A 492 -6.99 18.01 12.83
C ILE A 492 -6.28 19.35 12.94
N GLU A 493 -5.48 19.53 13.98
CA GLU A 493 -4.66 20.71 14.20
C GLU A 493 -3.19 20.35 14.22
N ARG A 494 -2.37 21.16 13.59
CA ARG A 494 -0.95 20.95 13.46
C ARG A 494 -0.17 22.21 13.79
N ARG A 495 0.92 22.03 14.53
CA ARG A 495 1.93 23.06 14.75
C ARG A 495 3.30 22.54 14.40
N ALA A 496 3.98 23.21 13.50
CA ALA A 496 5.35 22.92 13.12
C ALA A 496 6.26 24.08 13.55
N THR A 497 7.44 23.72 14.04
CA THR A 497 8.58 24.60 14.31
C THR A 497 9.82 24.05 13.61
N GLU A 498 10.94 24.71 13.70
CA GLU A 498 12.19 24.20 13.15
C GLU A 498 12.67 22.88 13.80
N ARG A 499 12.31 22.64 15.06
CA ARG A 499 12.78 21.48 15.82
C ARG A 499 11.73 20.43 16.08
N TRP A 500 10.46 20.78 16.06
CA TRP A 500 9.40 19.81 16.36
C TRP A 500 8.11 20.13 15.64
N GLU A 501 7.34 19.08 15.41
CA GLU A 501 5.98 19.14 14.87
C GLU A 501 5.05 18.38 15.81
N LEU A 502 3.89 18.97 16.09
CA LEU A 502 2.79 18.35 16.85
C LEU A 502 1.55 18.33 15.98
N GLU A 503 0.91 17.17 15.89
CA GLU A 503 -0.38 17.00 15.24
C GLU A 503 -1.35 16.35 16.22
N VAL A 504 -2.56 16.91 16.33
CA VAL A 504 -3.63 16.36 17.15
C VAL A 504 -4.89 16.33 16.30
N GLY A 505 -5.58 15.21 16.31
CA GLY A 505 -6.80 15.04 15.54
C GLY A 505 -7.86 14.22 16.25
N VAL A 506 -9.13 14.52 15.92
CA VAL A 506 -10.29 13.79 16.39
C VAL A 506 -11.28 13.59 15.24
N ARG A 507 -11.96 12.45 15.26
CA ARG A 507 -13.05 12.12 14.33
C ARG A 507 -14.16 11.39 15.07
N TYR A 508 -15.40 11.63 14.66
CA TYR A 508 -16.58 10.89 15.10
C TYR A 508 -17.35 10.39 13.90
N ASP A 509 -17.65 9.09 13.89
CA ASP A 509 -18.41 8.42 12.83
C ASP A 509 -19.71 7.82 13.37
N ILE A 510 -20.77 7.90 12.55
CA ILE A 510 -22.03 7.21 12.74
C ILE A 510 -22.26 6.39 11.47
N LYS A 511 -22.38 5.08 11.64
CA LYS A 511 -22.60 4.13 10.53
C LYS A 511 -23.85 3.31 10.79
N GLU A 512 -24.72 3.31 9.81
CA GLU A 512 -25.93 2.49 9.80
C GLU A 512 -25.83 1.45 8.68
N ILE A 513 -26.20 0.22 8.98
CA ILE A 513 -26.38 -0.85 8.00
C ILE A 513 -27.72 -1.51 8.19
N GLU A 514 -28.49 -1.60 7.13
CA GLU A 514 -29.81 -2.25 7.13
C GLU A 514 -29.85 -3.35 6.07
N THR A 515 -30.19 -4.58 6.47
CA THR A 515 -30.32 -5.71 5.55
C THR A 515 -31.77 -5.91 5.14
N HIS A 516 -31.94 -6.36 3.89
CA HIS A 516 -33.23 -6.63 3.27
C HIS A 516 -33.24 -8.07 2.76
N ARG A 517 -33.94 -8.98 3.47
CA ARG A 517 -34.05 -10.39 3.06
C ARG A 517 -35.49 -10.88 3.14
N PRO A 518 -35.92 -11.77 2.24
CA PRO A 518 -37.24 -12.41 2.37
C PRO A 518 -37.38 -13.15 3.68
N LYS A 519 -38.58 -13.13 4.30
CA LYS A 519 -38.89 -13.85 5.55
C LYS A 519 -38.73 -15.36 5.37
N ALA A 520 -39.11 -15.86 4.21
CA ALA A 520 -38.86 -17.21 3.73
C ALA A 520 -38.68 -17.16 2.22
N ASN A 521 -38.19 -18.25 1.64
CA ASN A 521 -38.05 -18.35 0.19
C ASN A 521 -39.40 -18.07 -0.48
N PHE A 522 -39.41 -17.15 -1.47
CA PHE A 522 -40.61 -16.63 -2.17
C PHE A 522 -41.63 -15.88 -1.30
N SER A 523 -41.31 -15.57 -0.05
CA SER A 523 -42.19 -14.71 0.74
C SER A 523 -42.13 -13.28 0.20
N PRO A 524 -43.28 -12.62 0.00
CA PRO A 524 -43.29 -11.18 -0.32
C PRO A 524 -42.92 -10.32 0.90
N THR A 525 -42.86 -10.90 2.10
CA THR A 525 -42.48 -10.19 3.32
C THR A 525 -40.99 -10.07 3.42
N ILE A 526 -40.49 -8.84 3.47
CA ILE A 526 -39.08 -8.51 3.67
C ILE A 526 -38.81 -8.31 5.17
N ILE A 527 -37.83 -9.03 5.71
CA ILE A 527 -37.31 -8.80 7.05
C ILE A 527 -36.20 -7.76 6.90
N ARG A 528 -36.28 -6.72 7.71
CA ARG A 528 -35.26 -5.68 7.82
C ARG A 528 -34.55 -5.80 9.17
N ASN A 529 -33.24 -5.91 9.15
CA ASN A 529 -32.42 -5.85 10.36
C ASN A 529 -31.51 -4.63 10.26
N ARG A 530 -31.65 -3.73 11.23
CA ARG A 530 -30.95 -2.46 11.29
C ARG A 530 -29.93 -2.47 12.42
N HIS A 531 -28.71 -2.13 12.12
CA HIS A 531 -27.62 -1.99 13.07
C HIS A 531 -27.05 -0.59 12.97
N ILE A 532 -26.88 0.09 14.11
CA ILE A 532 -26.28 1.42 14.19
C ILE A 532 -25.02 1.32 15.05
N TYR A 533 -23.93 1.77 14.51
CA TYR A 533 -22.64 1.84 15.18
C TYR A 533 -22.16 3.27 15.23
N SER A 534 -21.58 3.69 16.35
CA SER A 534 -20.93 4.98 16.43
C SER A 534 -19.65 4.90 17.25
N GLY A 535 -18.67 5.74 16.91
CA GLY A 535 -17.43 5.72 17.65
C GLY A 535 -16.53 6.90 17.34
N THR A 536 -15.60 7.14 18.27
CA THR A 536 -14.62 8.20 18.20
C THR A 536 -13.26 7.61 17.84
N SER A 537 -12.60 8.24 16.88
CA SER A 537 -11.19 8.04 16.51
C SER A 537 -10.39 9.28 16.84
N GLY A 538 -9.11 9.14 17.16
CA GLY A 538 -8.25 10.27 17.47
C GLY A 538 -6.78 9.93 17.31
N SER A 539 -5.93 10.93 17.14
CA SER A 539 -4.48 10.75 17.08
C SER A 539 -3.73 11.92 17.68
N VAL A 540 -2.59 11.62 18.28
CA VAL A 540 -1.58 12.58 18.69
C VAL A 540 -0.26 12.10 18.14
N GLY A 541 0.38 12.91 17.31
CA GLY A 541 1.69 12.63 16.73
C GLY A 541 2.67 13.73 17.06
N PHE A 542 3.86 13.36 17.48
CA PHE A 542 4.95 14.26 17.80
C PHE A 542 6.20 13.84 17.03
N LYS A 543 6.74 14.77 16.21
CA LYS A 543 7.98 14.58 15.48
C LYS A 543 9.02 15.55 16.04
N TYR A 544 10.25 15.08 16.22
CA TYR A 544 11.38 15.86 16.68
C TYR A 544 12.57 15.74 15.72
N HIS A 545 13.07 16.89 15.27
CA HIS A 545 14.27 17.00 14.45
C HIS A 545 15.48 17.23 15.36
N TRP A 546 16.22 16.16 15.63
CA TRP A 546 17.44 16.22 16.47
C TRP A 546 18.51 17.09 15.83
N ASN A 547 18.64 16.93 14.53
CA ASN A 547 19.49 17.70 13.64
C ASN A 547 18.99 17.51 12.19
N LEU A 548 19.73 18.01 11.20
CA LEU A 548 19.40 17.90 9.78
C LEU A 548 19.42 16.45 9.24
N LEU A 549 20.07 15.54 9.95
CA LEU A 549 20.27 14.14 9.53
C LEU A 549 19.41 13.17 10.31
N THR A 550 18.80 13.60 11.40
CA THR A 550 18.09 12.70 12.32
C THR A 550 16.75 13.31 12.73
N GLU A 551 15.71 12.58 12.48
CA GLU A 551 14.38 12.86 13.00
C GLU A 551 13.77 11.63 13.66
N SER A 552 12.99 11.83 14.70
CA SER A 552 12.24 10.76 15.37
C SER A 552 10.80 11.20 15.59
N GLN A 553 9.91 10.23 15.57
CA GLN A 553 8.48 10.46 15.65
C GLN A 553 7.82 9.42 16.55
N VAL A 554 6.90 9.87 17.38
CA VAL A 554 6.01 9.03 18.18
C VAL A 554 4.58 9.37 17.82
N THR A 555 3.75 8.36 17.66
CA THR A 555 2.32 8.54 17.42
C THR A 555 1.51 7.61 18.30
N VAL A 556 0.49 8.17 18.94
CA VAL A 556 -0.55 7.42 19.65
C VAL A 556 -1.86 7.70 18.95
N SER A 557 -2.54 6.65 18.54
CA SER A 557 -3.80 6.81 17.81
C SER A 557 -4.82 5.75 18.21
N ARG A 558 -6.08 6.13 18.18
CA ARG A 558 -7.24 5.28 18.38
C ARG A 558 -8.14 5.35 17.16
N ALA A 559 -8.57 4.20 16.66
CA ALA A 559 -9.50 4.11 15.54
C ALA A 559 -10.72 3.25 15.91
N PHE A 560 -11.86 3.60 15.34
CA PHE A 560 -13.11 2.85 15.47
C PHE A 560 -13.55 2.36 14.09
N ARG A 561 -13.92 1.07 13.99
CA ARG A 561 -14.47 0.47 12.77
C ARG A 561 -15.76 -0.30 13.10
N ALA A 562 -16.82 0.00 12.37
CA ALA A 562 -18.03 -0.81 12.40
C ALA A 562 -17.85 -2.08 11.54
N PRO A 563 -18.52 -3.20 11.88
CA PRO A 563 -18.53 -4.39 11.06
C PRO A 563 -19.01 -4.13 9.64
N GLY A 564 -18.52 -4.91 8.68
CA GLY A 564 -18.98 -4.91 7.29
C GLY A 564 -20.17 -5.84 7.06
N GLY A 565 -20.85 -5.66 5.92
CA GLY A 565 -22.02 -6.51 5.56
C GLY A 565 -21.64 -7.99 5.42
N ASN A 566 -20.47 -8.29 4.90
CA ASN A 566 -19.94 -9.65 4.79
C ASN A 566 -19.63 -10.25 6.18
N GLU A 567 -19.06 -9.49 7.10
CA GLU A 567 -18.73 -9.96 8.45
C GLU A 567 -20.00 -10.29 9.26
N LEU A 568 -21.04 -9.49 9.09
CA LEU A 568 -22.32 -9.67 9.79
C LEU A 568 -23.19 -10.78 9.19
N PHE A 569 -23.21 -10.92 7.86
CA PHE A 569 -24.29 -11.62 7.20
C PHE A 569 -23.89 -12.67 6.16
N SER A 570 -22.61 -12.94 5.95
CA SER A 570 -22.17 -14.02 5.07
C SER A 570 -22.76 -15.35 5.50
N ASN A 571 -23.29 -16.11 4.54
CA ASN A 571 -23.74 -17.48 4.77
C ASN A 571 -23.79 -18.24 3.44
N GLY A 572 -22.63 -18.64 2.94
CA GLY A 572 -22.59 -19.34 1.65
C GLY A 572 -21.19 -19.55 1.12
N VAL A 573 -21.13 -20.13 -0.08
CA VAL A 573 -19.88 -20.37 -0.79
C VAL A 573 -19.35 -19.09 -1.40
N HIS A 574 -18.12 -18.78 -1.08
CA HIS A 574 -17.32 -17.73 -1.69
C HIS A 574 -16.42 -18.37 -2.75
N HIS A 575 -16.80 -18.23 -4.02
CA HIS A 575 -16.18 -18.99 -5.11
C HIS A 575 -14.71 -18.60 -5.31
N GLY A 576 -14.40 -17.32 -5.21
CA GLY A 576 -13.02 -16.84 -5.33
C GLY A 576 -12.07 -17.47 -4.32
N ALA A 577 -12.54 -17.74 -3.09
CA ALA A 577 -11.76 -18.36 -2.02
C ALA A 577 -11.77 -19.88 -2.05
N GLY A 578 -12.75 -20.48 -2.71
CA GLY A 578 -13.02 -21.90 -2.52
C GLY A 578 -13.39 -22.23 -1.06
N ALA A 579 -14.16 -21.37 -0.40
CA ALA A 579 -14.49 -21.42 1.01
C ALA A 579 -15.98 -21.22 1.26
N TYR A 580 -16.50 -21.75 2.38
CA TYR A 580 -17.83 -21.43 2.90
C TYR A 580 -17.68 -20.46 4.07
N GLU A 581 -18.26 -19.27 3.96
CA GLU A 581 -18.15 -18.22 4.98
C GLU A 581 -19.43 -18.06 5.77
N ILE A 582 -19.30 -17.89 7.10
CA ILE A 582 -20.39 -17.69 8.04
C ILE A 582 -20.12 -16.41 8.84
N GLY A 583 -21.03 -15.43 8.72
CA GLY A 583 -21.02 -14.17 9.46
C GLY A 583 -21.75 -14.29 10.80
N ASP A 584 -21.51 -13.28 11.67
CA ASP A 584 -22.23 -13.17 12.94
C ASP A 584 -22.94 -11.81 13.03
N PRO A 585 -24.29 -11.77 13.06
CA PRO A 585 -25.05 -10.52 13.14
C PRO A 585 -24.91 -9.78 14.49
N ASN A 586 -24.29 -10.40 15.49
CA ASN A 586 -24.08 -9.82 16.84
C ASN A 586 -22.74 -9.12 17.02
N LEU A 587 -21.93 -9.03 15.95
CA LEU A 587 -20.63 -8.40 16.03
C LEU A 587 -20.71 -6.94 16.48
N LYS A 588 -19.79 -6.54 17.35
CA LYS A 588 -19.62 -5.17 17.84
C LYS A 588 -18.59 -4.43 17.01
N GLY A 589 -18.57 -3.10 17.12
CA GLY A 589 -17.52 -2.30 16.51
C GLY A 589 -16.13 -2.62 17.10
N GLU A 590 -15.13 -2.66 16.22
CA GLU A 590 -13.73 -2.77 16.62
C GLU A 590 -13.19 -1.44 17.13
N THR A 591 -12.30 -1.49 18.11
CA THR A 591 -11.54 -0.32 18.56
C THR A 591 -10.07 -0.66 18.65
N GLY A 592 -9.27 -0.06 17.77
CA GLY A 592 -7.82 -0.25 17.74
C GLY A 592 -7.10 0.90 18.44
N THR A 593 -6.17 0.62 19.33
CA THR A 593 -5.24 1.57 19.93
C THR A 593 -3.83 1.23 19.48
N ASN A 594 -3.21 2.15 18.75
CA ASN A 594 -1.89 2.00 18.17
C ASN A 594 -0.90 2.96 18.83
N ILE A 595 0.27 2.45 19.15
CA ILE A 595 1.45 3.23 19.53
C ILE A 595 2.54 2.89 18.53
N SER A 596 3.08 3.89 17.85
CA SER A 596 4.18 3.72 16.91
C SER A 596 5.33 4.69 17.20
N PHE A 597 6.52 4.21 16.97
CA PHE A 597 7.76 4.98 17.00
C PHE A 597 8.50 4.80 15.69
N SER A 598 9.03 5.87 15.14
CA SER A 598 9.97 5.77 14.01
C SER A 598 11.13 6.72 14.16
N THR A 599 12.24 6.35 13.54
CA THR A 599 13.41 7.23 13.42
C THR A 599 14.02 7.09 12.04
N ASN A 600 14.37 8.23 11.45
CA ASN A 600 15.11 8.34 10.20
C ASN A 600 16.49 8.92 10.50
N TYR A 601 17.53 8.25 10.03
CA TYR A 601 18.91 8.69 10.20
C TYR A 601 19.64 8.64 8.86
N LYS A 602 20.04 9.81 8.34
CA LYS A 602 20.60 10.00 6.99
C LYS A 602 21.97 10.69 7.00
N PRO A 603 23.00 10.10 7.64
CA PRO A 603 24.37 10.61 7.50
C PRO A 603 24.91 10.27 6.10
N ASP A 604 25.93 11.02 5.64
CA ASP A 604 26.54 11.04 4.31
C ASP A 604 26.28 9.84 3.37
N ARG A 605 26.44 8.61 3.86
CA ARG A 605 26.34 7.38 3.06
C ARG A 605 25.23 6.43 3.48
N TRP A 606 24.58 6.72 4.59
CA TRP A 606 23.52 5.88 5.14
C TRP A 606 22.15 6.52 4.98
N ASP A 607 21.15 5.72 4.72
CA ASP A 607 19.74 6.06 4.86
C ASP A 607 19.09 4.93 5.65
N ILE A 608 18.79 5.19 6.93
CA ILE A 608 18.24 4.21 7.86
C ILE A 608 16.90 4.69 8.35
N GLU A 609 15.89 3.85 8.16
CA GLU A 609 14.55 4.03 8.70
C GLU A 609 14.20 2.83 9.58
N ILE A 610 13.80 3.11 10.82
CA ILE A 610 13.34 2.10 11.78
C ILE A 610 11.94 2.49 12.23
N GLY A 611 11.01 1.56 12.15
CA GLY A 611 9.65 1.68 12.66
C GLY A 611 9.33 0.56 13.67
N LEU A 612 8.78 0.93 14.79
CA LEU A 612 8.28 0.00 15.81
C LEU A 612 6.80 0.31 16.03
N TYR A 613 5.97 -0.70 16.19
CA TYR A 613 4.56 -0.49 16.46
C TYR A 613 3.97 -1.55 17.37
N SER A 614 2.92 -1.15 18.09
CA SER A 614 2.05 -2.01 18.86
C SER A 614 0.61 -1.54 18.72
N ASN A 615 -0.25 -2.40 18.20
CA ASN A 615 -1.67 -2.12 17.98
C ASN A 615 -2.51 -3.13 18.77
N HIS A 616 -3.28 -2.66 19.72
CA HIS A 616 -4.23 -3.46 20.50
C HIS A 616 -5.63 -3.20 19.98
N ILE A 617 -6.34 -4.23 19.52
CA ILE A 617 -7.65 -4.13 18.90
C ILE A 617 -8.64 -4.95 19.73
N HIS A 618 -9.55 -4.24 20.39
CA HIS A 618 -10.70 -4.83 21.08
C HIS A 618 -11.79 -5.20 20.08
N ASN A 619 -12.45 -6.32 20.31
CA ASN A 619 -13.49 -6.87 19.45
C ASN A 619 -13.00 -7.08 18.00
N PHE A 620 -11.75 -7.50 17.82
CA PHE A 620 -11.18 -7.76 16.50
C PHE A 620 -11.99 -8.83 15.77
N ILE A 621 -12.53 -8.50 14.62
CA ILE A 621 -13.32 -9.42 13.81
C ILE A 621 -12.37 -10.31 13.01
N TYR A 622 -12.38 -11.58 13.32
CA TYR A 622 -11.43 -12.55 12.81
C TYR A 622 -12.13 -13.65 12.01
N LEU A 623 -11.79 -13.78 10.73
CA LEU A 623 -12.24 -14.89 9.89
C LEU A 623 -11.38 -16.11 10.16
N ARG A 624 -11.88 -17.02 10.95
CA ARG A 624 -11.16 -18.20 11.43
C ARG A 624 -11.56 -19.46 10.69
N PRO A 625 -10.60 -20.36 10.33
CA PRO A 625 -10.92 -21.70 9.91
C PRO A 625 -11.72 -22.45 10.99
N GLU A 626 -12.76 -23.18 10.59
CA GLU A 626 -13.55 -23.99 11.53
C GLU A 626 -12.88 -25.37 11.68
N VAL A 627 -12.25 -25.57 12.83
CA VAL A 627 -11.60 -26.83 13.20
C VAL A 627 -12.13 -27.23 14.57
N ILE A 628 -12.70 -28.43 14.69
CA ILE A 628 -13.28 -28.96 15.93
C ILE A 628 -12.44 -30.15 16.39
N ASN A 629 -11.85 -30.06 17.59
CA ASN A 629 -10.98 -31.09 18.17
C ASN A 629 -9.78 -31.50 17.28
N GLY A 630 -9.30 -30.58 16.44
CA GLY A 630 -8.23 -30.84 15.47
C GLY A 630 -8.70 -31.38 14.12
N ASP A 631 -10.00 -31.65 13.96
CA ASP A 631 -10.59 -32.11 12.71
C ASP A 631 -11.16 -30.93 11.91
N ALA A 632 -10.85 -30.87 10.64
CA ALA A 632 -11.34 -29.87 9.69
C ALA A 632 -12.84 -30.03 9.44
N VAL A 633 -13.58 -28.90 9.45
CA VAL A 633 -15.02 -28.89 9.18
C VAL A 633 -15.29 -28.43 7.75
N TYR A 634 -16.13 -29.15 7.03
CA TYR A 634 -16.45 -28.88 5.63
C TYR A 634 -17.95 -28.69 5.40
N ALA A 635 -18.29 -27.74 4.53
CA ALA A 635 -19.63 -27.57 4.01
C ALA A 635 -19.81 -28.37 2.71
N THR A 636 -20.74 -29.31 2.71
CA THR A 636 -21.14 -30.04 1.48
C THR A 636 -22.32 -29.32 0.83
N THR A 637 -22.15 -28.85 -0.38
CA THR A 637 -23.16 -28.12 -1.15
C THR A 637 -23.34 -28.75 -2.52
N VAL A 638 -24.38 -28.35 -3.25
CA VAL A 638 -24.56 -28.74 -4.66
C VAL A 638 -23.43 -28.29 -5.58
N ARG A 639 -22.61 -27.30 -5.12
CA ARG A 639 -21.47 -26.72 -5.85
C ARG A 639 -20.16 -27.40 -5.55
N GLY A 640 -20.08 -28.21 -4.51
CA GLY A 640 -18.89 -28.91 -4.06
C GLY A 640 -18.75 -28.91 -2.54
N VAL A 641 -17.58 -29.31 -2.10
CA VAL A 641 -17.20 -29.32 -0.69
C VAL A 641 -16.16 -28.22 -0.45
N PHE A 642 -16.40 -27.45 0.58
CA PHE A 642 -15.60 -26.27 0.89
C PHE A 642 -15.21 -26.23 2.37
N PRO A 643 -13.99 -25.82 2.73
CA PRO A 643 -13.62 -25.53 4.11
C PRO A 643 -14.48 -24.39 4.67
N ILE A 644 -14.91 -24.52 5.94
CA ILE A 644 -15.73 -23.53 6.60
C ILE A 644 -14.85 -22.51 7.31
N PHE A 645 -15.19 -21.23 7.14
CA PHE A 645 -14.60 -20.13 7.88
C PHE A 645 -15.73 -19.33 8.57
N THR A 646 -15.52 -19.00 9.84
CA THR A 646 -16.49 -18.24 10.64
C THR A 646 -15.92 -16.91 11.11
N TYR A 647 -16.74 -15.86 11.06
CA TYR A 647 -16.41 -14.56 11.64
C TYR A 647 -16.65 -14.60 13.15
N GLN A 648 -15.62 -14.34 13.92
CA GLN A 648 -15.63 -14.32 15.39
C GLN A 648 -15.00 -13.04 15.91
N GLN A 649 -15.28 -12.65 17.15
CA GLN A 649 -14.63 -11.53 17.81
C GLN A 649 -13.66 -11.99 18.89
N ILE A 650 -12.47 -11.42 18.88
CA ILE A 650 -11.41 -11.64 19.86
C ILE A 650 -10.79 -10.30 20.27
N ASP A 651 -10.00 -10.28 21.31
CA ASP A 651 -9.09 -9.17 21.58
C ASP A 651 -7.71 -9.52 21.03
N ALA A 652 -7.22 -8.71 20.10
CA ALA A 652 -6.00 -9.00 19.37
C ALA A 652 -4.91 -7.94 19.60
N ARG A 653 -3.65 -8.40 19.68
CA ARG A 653 -2.47 -7.53 19.75
C ARG A 653 -1.53 -7.81 18.59
N PHE A 654 -1.29 -6.77 17.79
CA PHE A 654 -0.34 -6.77 16.68
C PHE A 654 0.88 -5.96 17.06
N GLN A 655 2.07 -6.53 16.91
CA GLN A 655 3.34 -5.86 17.18
C GLN A 655 4.33 -6.16 16.09
N GLY A 656 5.23 -5.23 15.79
CA GLY A 656 6.21 -5.50 14.76
C GLY A 656 7.33 -4.48 14.64
N VAL A 657 8.22 -4.81 13.73
CA VAL A 657 9.41 -4.03 13.40
C VAL A 657 9.52 -3.91 11.89
N ASP A 658 9.64 -2.69 11.43
CA ASP A 658 10.02 -2.33 10.07
C ASP A 658 11.42 -1.74 10.08
N LEU A 659 12.34 -2.26 9.27
CA LEU A 659 13.67 -1.69 9.11
C LEU A 659 13.99 -1.57 7.63
N GLN A 660 14.48 -0.42 7.24
CA GLN A 660 15.12 -0.22 5.94
C GLN A 660 16.47 0.46 6.18
N ALA A 661 17.53 -0.12 5.67
CA ALA A 661 18.87 0.43 5.74
C ALA A 661 19.51 0.40 4.36
N SER A 662 19.95 1.55 3.87
CA SER A 662 20.67 1.69 2.62
C SER A 662 22.04 2.24 2.89
N TYR A 663 23.06 1.71 2.23
CA TYR A 663 24.46 2.18 2.35
C TYR A 663 25.07 2.41 0.97
N LEU A 664 25.56 3.61 0.76
CA LEU A 664 26.25 4.02 -0.45
C LEU A 664 27.75 3.65 -0.36
N ILE A 665 28.10 2.46 -0.84
CA ILE A 665 29.49 1.98 -0.86
C ILE A 665 30.37 2.90 -1.71
N SER A 666 29.83 3.32 -2.86
CA SER A 666 30.46 4.28 -3.76
C SER A 666 29.35 5.11 -4.44
N PRO A 667 29.66 6.21 -5.13
CA PRO A 667 28.63 7.01 -5.85
C PRO A 667 27.79 6.21 -6.84
N ARG A 668 28.12 4.94 -7.09
CA ARG A 668 27.42 4.08 -8.04
C ARG A 668 26.88 2.78 -7.44
N LEU A 669 27.40 2.35 -6.30
CA LEU A 669 27.04 1.08 -5.69
C LEU A 669 26.33 1.33 -4.37
N THR A 670 25.07 0.97 -4.33
CA THR A 670 24.21 1.00 -3.13
C THR A 670 23.86 -0.43 -2.74
N ILE A 671 23.95 -0.72 -1.45
CA ILE A 671 23.35 -1.92 -0.86
C ILE A 671 22.17 -1.49 0.02
N GLN A 672 21.12 -2.30 0.03
CA GLN A 672 19.93 -2.05 0.84
C GLN A 672 19.48 -3.32 1.52
N GLN A 673 19.04 -3.20 2.75
CA GLN A 673 18.41 -4.24 3.52
C GLN A 673 17.03 -3.76 3.99
N LYS A 674 15.99 -4.58 3.82
CA LYS A 674 14.65 -4.35 4.34
C LYS A 674 14.24 -5.51 5.23
N THR A 675 13.58 -5.21 6.35
CA THR A 675 13.01 -6.22 7.27
C THR A 675 11.58 -5.86 7.61
N SER A 676 10.71 -6.85 7.60
CA SER A 676 9.33 -6.72 8.06
C SER A 676 8.99 -7.90 8.97
N ILE A 677 8.69 -7.61 10.22
CA ILE A 677 8.36 -8.57 11.25
C ILE A 677 7.01 -8.21 11.85
N VAL A 678 6.09 -9.17 11.88
CA VAL A 678 4.75 -9.01 12.47
C VAL A 678 4.47 -10.14 13.44
N ARG A 679 3.89 -9.81 14.58
CA ARG A 679 3.38 -10.75 15.56
C ARG A 679 1.94 -10.41 15.89
N ALA A 680 1.02 -11.34 15.72
CA ALA A 680 -0.37 -11.17 16.07
C ALA A 680 -0.81 -12.25 17.07
N TYR A 681 -1.45 -11.81 18.11
CA TYR A 681 -1.75 -12.62 19.28
C TYR A 681 -3.19 -12.39 19.72
N ASP A 682 -3.96 -13.46 19.86
CA ASP A 682 -5.27 -13.48 20.49
C ASP A 682 -5.06 -13.45 22.00
N THR A 683 -5.37 -12.31 22.63
CA THR A 683 -5.12 -12.10 24.07
C THR A 683 -6.20 -12.71 24.95
N MET A 684 -7.35 -13.13 24.38
CA MET A 684 -8.41 -13.82 25.12
C MET A 684 -8.12 -15.31 25.31
N ASN A 685 -7.57 -15.94 24.26
CA ASN A 685 -7.31 -17.38 24.24
C ASN A 685 -5.82 -17.73 24.42
N ASP A 686 -4.95 -16.73 24.64
CA ASP A 686 -3.50 -16.86 24.86
C ASP A 686 -2.79 -17.63 23.73
N GLN A 687 -3.10 -17.31 22.46
CA GLN A 687 -2.59 -18.04 21.30
C GLN A 687 -2.22 -17.13 20.12
N PHE A 688 -1.32 -17.62 19.25
CA PHE A 688 -1.02 -16.94 18.00
C PHE A 688 -2.15 -17.10 16.98
N MET A 689 -2.32 -16.08 16.14
CA MET A 689 -3.35 -16.05 15.11
C MET A 689 -2.87 -16.70 13.80
N VAL A 690 -3.78 -17.35 13.07
CA VAL A 690 -3.52 -17.83 11.71
C VAL A 690 -3.60 -16.68 10.69
N ASN A 691 -3.07 -16.91 9.47
CA ASN A 691 -3.06 -15.95 8.37
C ASN A 691 -2.30 -14.64 8.67
N ILE A 692 -1.29 -14.70 9.53
CA ILE A 692 -0.40 -13.58 9.83
C ILE A 692 0.88 -13.71 9.01
N PRO A 693 1.40 -12.62 8.42
CA PRO A 693 2.60 -12.66 7.60
C PRO A 693 3.79 -13.32 8.31
N ALA A 694 4.55 -14.13 7.60
CA ALA A 694 5.84 -14.63 8.04
C ALA A 694 6.91 -13.52 8.01
N ASP A 695 8.01 -13.69 8.76
CA ASP A 695 9.13 -12.77 8.77
C ASP A 695 9.78 -12.69 7.38
N ARG A 696 9.99 -11.47 6.91
CA ARG A 696 10.53 -11.19 5.58
C ARG A 696 11.76 -10.30 5.66
N PHE A 697 12.82 -10.72 4.95
CA PHE A 697 14.09 -10.02 4.80
C PHE A 697 14.41 -9.87 3.32
N GLU A 698 14.79 -8.66 2.91
CA GLU A 698 15.21 -8.39 1.54
C GLU A 698 16.61 -7.76 1.55
N TYR A 699 17.46 -8.25 0.70
CA TYR A 699 18.81 -7.74 0.47
C TYR A 699 18.93 -7.37 -1.00
N LEU A 700 19.35 -6.16 -1.29
CA LEU A 700 19.49 -5.62 -2.64
C LEU A 700 20.85 -4.96 -2.81
N ALA A 701 21.49 -5.24 -3.92
CA ALA A 701 22.65 -4.49 -4.40
C ALA A 701 22.29 -3.84 -5.74
N ARG A 702 22.56 -2.54 -5.89
CA ARG A 702 22.29 -1.76 -7.10
C ARG A 702 23.54 -1.02 -7.55
N TYR A 703 23.91 -1.22 -8.81
CA TYR A 703 25.00 -0.50 -9.46
C TYR A 703 24.48 0.41 -10.58
N GLY A 704 24.74 1.71 -10.47
CA GLY A 704 24.40 2.71 -11.48
C GLY A 704 25.59 3.03 -12.39
N PHE A 705 25.39 3.06 -13.70
CA PHE A 705 26.41 3.45 -14.67
C PHE A 705 26.40 4.96 -14.90
N LYS A 706 27.52 5.54 -15.31
CA LYS A 706 27.61 6.99 -15.59
C LYS A 706 26.77 7.45 -16.78
N LYS A 707 26.52 6.58 -17.73
CA LYS A 707 25.91 6.91 -19.02
C LYS A 707 24.47 6.41 -19.09
N ASN A 708 23.57 7.23 -19.60
CA ASN A 708 22.20 6.89 -19.92
C ASN A 708 21.35 6.42 -18.73
N ASN A 709 21.62 6.88 -17.50
CA ASN A 709 20.92 6.41 -16.30
C ASN A 709 20.79 4.88 -16.21
N ALA A 710 21.74 4.15 -16.82
CA ALA A 710 21.73 2.70 -16.82
C ALA A 710 22.02 2.16 -15.43
N TYR A 711 21.36 1.07 -15.07
CA TYR A 711 21.58 0.39 -13.81
C TYR A 711 21.44 -1.12 -13.95
N VAL A 712 22.03 -1.84 -13.01
CA VAL A 712 21.74 -3.24 -12.73
C VAL A 712 21.53 -3.41 -11.23
N SER A 713 20.63 -4.29 -10.86
CA SER A 713 20.41 -4.65 -9.46
C SER A 713 20.12 -6.14 -9.31
N GLY A 714 20.57 -6.70 -8.19
CA GLY A 714 20.27 -8.06 -7.80
C GLY A 714 19.90 -8.11 -6.33
N GLY A 715 18.92 -8.93 -6.00
CA GLY A 715 18.46 -9.03 -4.63
C GLY A 715 17.96 -10.44 -4.27
N ILE A 716 17.96 -10.68 -2.98
CA ILE A 716 17.44 -11.92 -2.37
C ILE A 716 16.32 -11.53 -1.43
N THR A 717 15.15 -12.15 -1.62
CA THR A 717 14.05 -12.10 -0.67
C THR A 717 14.02 -13.42 0.09
N GLN A 718 14.18 -13.35 1.41
CA GLN A 718 14.02 -14.47 2.32
C GLN A 718 12.70 -14.34 3.04
N VAL A 719 11.89 -15.38 3.05
CA VAL A 719 10.66 -15.50 3.84
C VAL A 719 10.81 -16.71 4.76
N SER A 720 10.67 -16.49 6.05
CA SER A 720 10.78 -17.56 7.04
C SER A 720 9.53 -18.45 7.04
N LYS A 721 9.66 -19.71 7.50
CA LYS A 721 8.47 -20.50 7.83
C LYS A 721 7.67 -19.80 8.93
N GLN A 722 6.36 -19.71 8.79
CA GLN A 722 5.49 -19.25 9.89
C GLN A 722 5.38 -20.36 10.94
N THR A 723 6.05 -20.18 12.06
CA THR A 723 6.07 -21.16 13.17
C THR A 723 5.17 -20.78 14.34
N ARG A 724 4.54 -19.58 14.27
CA ARG A 724 3.67 -19.04 15.31
C ARG A 724 2.23 -19.22 14.88
N VAL A 725 1.80 -20.46 14.88
CA VAL A 725 0.45 -20.92 14.57
C VAL A 725 0.20 -22.14 15.44
N GLU A 726 -0.93 -22.15 16.12
CA GLU A 726 -1.32 -23.32 16.93
C GLU A 726 -1.51 -24.53 16.03
N LYS A 727 -1.00 -25.70 16.51
CA LYS A 727 -1.15 -26.95 15.77
C LYS A 727 -2.63 -27.30 15.62
N GLY A 728 -3.06 -27.60 14.40
CA GLY A 728 -4.45 -27.93 14.11
C GLY A 728 -5.41 -26.74 14.12
N SER A 729 -4.94 -25.50 14.05
CA SER A 729 -5.78 -24.32 13.95
C SER A 729 -6.07 -23.88 12.50
N ASP A 730 -5.52 -24.60 11.53
CA ASP A 730 -5.67 -24.35 10.10
C ASP A 730 -5.84 -25.69 9.34
N TYR A 731 -6.32 -25.64 8.11
CA TYR A 731 -6.55 -26.81 7.24
C TYR A 731 -5.26 -27.50 6.79
N SER A 732 -4.13 -26.81 6.86
CA SER A 732 -2.80 -27.38 6.58
C SER A 732 -1.73 -26.76 7.46
N GLU A 733 -0.64 -27.47 7.68
CA GLU A 733 0.55 -26.90 8.31
C GLU A 733 1.10 -25.74 7.47
N PRO A 734 1.68 -24.70 8.11
CA PRO A 734 2.33 -23.62 7.39
C PRO A 734 3.42 -24.14 6.44
N PRO A 735 3.48 -23.63 5.19
CA PRO A 735 4.49 -24.03 4.23
C PRO A 735 5.91 -23.70 4.70
N ALA A 736 6.90 -24.37 4.10
CA ALA A 736 8.31 -24.11 4.37
C ALA A 736 8.69 -22.67 4.02
N GLY A 737 9.68 -22.10 4.72
CA GLY A 737 10.30 -20.86 4.33
C GLY A 737 11.04 -20.99 3.00
N TYR A 738 11.24 -19.86 2.32
CA TYR A 738 11.81 -19.86 0.96
C TYR A 738 12.71 -18.65 0.70
N TYR A 739 13.50 -18.76 -0.38
CA TYR A 739 14.37 -17.70 -0.89
C TYR A 739 14.05 -17.45 -2.36
N LEU A 740 13.89 -16.17 -2.74
CA LEU A 740 13.71 -15.76 -4.13
C LEU A 740 14.86 -14.85 -4.54
N VAL A 741 15.50 -15.15 -5.64
CA VAL A 741 16.51 -14.27 -6.25
C VAL A 741 15.84 -13.47 -7.35
N ASN A 742 16.00 -12.14 -7.30
CA ASN A 742 15.45 -11.20 -8.26
C ASN A 742 16.59 -10.38 -8.91
N LEU A 743 16.53 -10.21 -10.21
CA LEU A 743 17.50 -9.44 -10.98
C LEU A 743 16.76 -8.37 -11.78
N ASN A 744 17.30 -7.16 -11.83
CA ASN A 744 16.73 -6.09 -12.62
C ASN A 744 17.85 -5.33 -13.35
N GLY A 745 17.52 -4.73 -14.47
CA GLY A 745 18.39 -3.82 -15.20
C GLY A 745 17.57 -2.86 -16.05
N GLY A 746 18.09 -1.66 -16.24
CA GLY A 746 17.39 -0.66 -17.03
C GLY A 746 18.34 0.38 -17.61
N ILE A 747 17.86 1.07 -18.63
CA ILE A 747 18.57 2.12 -19.34
C ILE A 747 17.58 3.13 -19.92
N THR A 748 17.92 4.42 -19.79
CA THR A 748 17.16 5.50 -20.45
C THR A 748 17.97 6.03 -21.62
N ILE A 749 17.41 5.93 -22.85
CA ILE A 749 18.03 6.42 -24.07
C ILE A 749 17.09 7.45 -24.69
N LYS A 750 17.43 8.75 -24.57
CA LYS A 750 16.58 9.88 -24.99
C LYS A 750 15.20 9.77 -24.32
N HIS A 751 14.18 9.54 -25.12
CA HIS A 751 12.78 9.43 -24.71
C HIS A 751 12.34 8.00 -24.33
N PHE A 752 13.24 7.01 -24.50
CA PHE A 752 12.95 5.60 -24.24
C PHE A 752 13.52 5.18 -22.88
N ASP A 753 12.68 4.58 -22.07
CA ASP A 753 13.05 3.87 -20.84
C ASP A 753 12.84 2.36 -21.07
N ILE A 754 13.91 1.58 -21.02
CA ILE A 754 13.91 0.14 -21.27
C ILE A 754 14.37 -0.56 -20.02
N SER A 755 13.60 -1.52 -19.52
CA SER A 755 14.02 -2.31 -18.38
C SER A 755 13.66 -3.79 -18.52
N ILE A 756 14.48 -4.63 -17.89
CA ILE A 756 14.28 -6.07 -17.78
C ILE A 756 14.29 -6.44 -16.31
N ARG A 757 13.35 -7.30 -15.91
CA ARG A 757 13.27 -7.87 -14.57
C ARG A 757 13.14 -9.39 -14.66
N VAL A 758 13.89 -10.10 -13.83
CA VAL A 758 13.78 -11.54 -13.63
C VAL A 758 13.38 -11.79 -12.19
N SER A 759 12.15 -12.17 -11.96
CA SER A 759 11.63 -12.56 -10.65
C SER A 759 11.79 -14.07 -10.47
N ASN A 760 12.11 -14.51 -9.25
CA ASN A 760 12.40 -15.92 -8.94
C ASN A 760 13.38 -16.54 -9.95
N ALA A 761 14.55 -15.91 -10.12
CA ALA A 761 15.53 -16.28 -11.16
C ALA A 761 16.00 -17.73 -11.05
N LEU A 762 16.04 -18.29 -9.86
CA LEU A 762 16.43 -19.69 -9.62
C LEU A 762 15.28 -20.68 -9.83
N ASN A 763 14.09 -20.21 -10.20
CA ASN A 763 12.87 -21.01 -10.37
C ASN A 763 12.54 -21.90 -9.15
N ALA A 764 12.67 -21.32 -7.94
CA ALA A 764 12.36 -22.02 -6.71
C ALA A 764 10.85 -22.34 -6.63
N ALA A 765 10.51 -23.54 -6.24
CA ALA A 765 9.14 -23.91 -5.88
C ALA A 765 8.87 -23.46 -4.45
N TYR A 766 7.77 -22.73 -4.24
CA TYR A 766 7.40 -22.21 -2.93
C TYR A 766 5.89 -22.00 -2.81
N ARG A 767 5.42 -21.85 -1.57
CA ARG A 767 4.06 -21.44 -1.22
C ARG A 767 4.15 -20.29 -0.23
N ASP A 768 3.52 -19.14 -0.55
CA ASP A 768 3.43 -18.02 0.39
C ASP A 768 2.33 -18.32 1.42
N TYR A 769 2.60 -18.08 2.69
CA TYR A 769 1.63 -18.36 3.76
C TYR A 769 0.37 -17.48 3.66
N LEU A 770 0.44 -16.30 3.04
CA LEU A 770 -0.72 -15.45 2.79
C LEU A 770 -1.44 -15.76 1.47
N ASN A 771 -1.01 -16.75 0.68
CA ASN A 771 -1.77 -17.20 -0.48
C ASN A 771 -2.86 -18.18 -0.04
N ARG A 772 -4.13 -17.83 -0.31
CA ARG A 772 -5.29 -18.70 0.00
C ARG A 772 -5.22 -20.04 -0.73
N PHE A 773 -4.57 -20.08 -1.90
CA PHE A 773 -4.38 -21.35 -2.64
C PHE A 773 -3.17 -22.17 -2.17
N ARG A 774 -2.48 -21.75 -1.08
CA ARG A 774 -1.40 -22.56 -0.47
C ARG A 774 -1.81 -23.98 -0.09
N TYR A 775 -3.10 -24.19 0.14
CA TYR A 775 -3.66 -25.50 0.43
C TYR A 775 -3.58 -26.45 -0.77
N TYR A 776 -3.57 -25.91 -1.98
CA TYR A 776 -3.76 -26.68 -3.22
C TYR A 776 -2.54 -26.65 -4.14
N ALA A 777 -1.83 -25.54 -4.26
CA ALA A 777 -0.84 -25.31 -5.30
C ALA A 777 0.33 -24.44 -4.86
N ASP A 778 1.45 -24.56 -5.60
CA ASP A 778 2.62 -23.70 -5.46
C ASP A 778 2.35 -22.33 -6.11
N ASP A 779 3.11 -21.32 -5.67
CA ASP A 779 3.12 -19.98 -6.24
C ASP A 779 3.85 -19.93 -7.59
N GLN A 780 3.79 -18.76 -8.23
CA GLN A 780 4.38 -18.49 -9.54
C GLN A 780 5.87 -18.79 -9.56
N GLY A 781 6.32 -19.55 -10.55
CA GLY A 781 7.74 -19.82 -10.83
C GLY A 781 8.47 -18.59 -11.40
N ARG A 782 9.59 -18.82 -12.08
CA ARG A 782 10.38 -17.76 -12.70
C ARG A 782 9.54 -16.96 -13.71
N ASN A 783 9.71 -15.63 -13.64
CA ASN A 783 9.05 -14.70 -14.55
C ASN A 783 10.06 -13.67 -15.05
N ILE A 784 10.23 -13.59 -16.36
CA ILE A 784 11.07 -12.59 -17.02
C ILE A 784 10.11 -11.54 -17.60
N SER A 785 10.26 -10.27 -17.20
CA SER A 785 9.51 -9.18 -17.80
C SER A 785 10.41 -8.18 -18.49
N MET A 786 9.95 -7.66 -19.61
CA MET A 786 10.61 -6.60 -20.38
C MET A 786 9.63 -5.45 -20.55
N LYS A 787 10.06 -4.24 -20.19
CA LYS A 787 9.30 -3.00 -20.40
C LYS A 787 10.03 -2.09 -21.37
N VAL A 788 9.28 -1.49 -22.26
CA VAL A 788 9.71 -0.37 -23.13
C VAL A 788 8.69 0.75 -22.92
N ALA A 789 9.14 1.90 -22.44
CA ALA A 789 8.33 3.09 -22.29
C ALA A 789 8.89 4.22 -23.15
N TYR A 790 8.01 4.96 -23.86
CA TYR A 790 8.33 6.15 -24.63
C TYR A 790 7.61 7.35 -24.01
N THR A 791 8.35 8.43 -23.73
CA THR A 791 7.80 9.67 -23.16
C THR A 791 8.10 10.83 -24.11
N PHE A 792 7.11 11.66 -24.41
CA PHE A 792 7.20 12.80 -25.33
C PHE A 792 6.54 14.07 -24.80
#